data_83e7ed2bf2315302375bc678a67a0b7c
#
_entry.id   83e7ed2bf2315302375bc678a67a0b7c
#
_cell.length_a   1.000
_cell.length_b   1.000
_cell.length_c   1.000
_cell.angle_alpha   90.00
_cell.angle_beta   90.00
_cell.angle_gamma   90.00
#
_symmetry.space_group_name_H-M   'P 1'
#
loop_
_entity.id
_entity.type
_entity.pdbx_description
1 polymer ?
#
loop_
_entity_poly.entity_id
_entity_poly.type
_entity_poly.pdbx_seq_one_letter_code
_entity_poly.pdbx_strand_id
1 'polypeptide(L)'
;MNGNRAAFNVYYKSGSTQQPQQQSVHNQTDDHERWYTEVTASNRMRLSLLSGIDGEIAWALNRLVRLCRNEDFRLRQIPGLLEALFEWPEWFSTTGYKEHTDLHSVFAPPTTLSLRRQHAIMSAFVLRNAALIDEQNAIAIAGFFRTMPLVLYALHNLDFSLDANTEFLSYILDIFHCVSSTLVLPPKSSPQTASPLQPLLHIVSGSSNRSIIMAALHALASLFANPQNAHHLSPTSPALSVCIKYLPLHNDKPLLESSLNYLYTHLSHPAMSKAFLLHPDMPSVLRILVNLLLVEQVQENVAIDITGDYHTVPSAVLSTKDHELSQAELDGLLALPEPKRCFDWLTLMFIKRPGGEVTQIDLWNLYRESWEAHEGSYPMLPASDVIKNATTMFGTQSLVLPGPKFIIQDIERRKDTVLADKLKCQWDRSKCTAPPLSTAAELCEHVLQHIDSHNVGDEATCLWSTCPRDKIPSKNFRAHVLTHFWQAHIPTERNPSQSDTITISPATNHPDPNPTKRNPPLPRRTVINFQRTINDAPSTSLLVLLCIRILFQTSFASVEAAPKVDADHFGFPGVTEETEDDDEGQLLEGNVVENEKEGGRRGRRTFADLRKLLEAVQIKDDALMGWITEMINAGMEEYP
;
A
#
# COMPACT_ATOMS: atom_id res chain seq x y z
N MET A 1 -15.45 20.15 -4.11
CA MET A 1 -15.45 19.58 -5.47
C MET A 1 -14.03 19.11 -5.84
N ASN A 2 -13.47 18.14 -5.10
CA ASN A 2 -12.09 17.65 -5.32
C ASN A 2 -11.97 16.13 -5.02
N GLY A 3 -12.98 15.34 -5.32
CA GLY A 3 -13.06 13.93 -4.87
C GLY A 3 -12.75 12.82 -5.89
N ASN A 4 -12.65 13.09 -7.18
CA ASN A 4 -12.59 12.00 -8.20
C ASN A 4 -11.23 11.82 -8.90
N ARG A 5 -10.12 12.35 -8.36
CA ARG A 5 -8.80 12.29 -9.04
C ARG A 5 -7.95 11.04 -8.76
N ALA A 6 -8.29 10.23 -7.77
CA ALA A 6 -7.46 9.09 -7.37
C ALA A 6 -7.62 7.84 -8.27
N ALA A 7 -8.74 7.68 -8.96
CA ALA A 7 -9.00 6.48 -9.75
C ALA A 7 -8.24 6.41 -11.08
N PHE A 8 -7.82 7.55 -11.63
CA PHE A 8 -7.17 7.62 -12.95
C PHE A 8 -5.73 7.09 -12.97
N ASN A 9 -5.02 7.17 -11.83
CA ASN A 9 -3.60 6.81 -11.76
C ASN A 9 -3.30 5.33 -11.46
N VAL A 10 -4.30 4.54 -11.08
CA VAL A 10 -4.09 3.14 -10.67
C VAL A 10 -3.96 2.19 -11.87
N TYR A 11 -4.59 2.53 -13.01
CA TYR A 11 -4.71 1.61 -14.16
C TYR A 11 -3.45 1.42 -15.01
N TYR A 12 -2.46 2.29 -14.92
CA TYR A 12 -1.27 2.21 -15.80
C TYR A 12 0.05 1.93 -15.10
N LYS A 13 0.06 1.68 -13.76
CA LYS A 13 1.28 1.41 -13.00
C LYS A 13 1.54 -0.05 -12.61
N SER A 14 0.67 -0.99 -12.95
CA SER A 14 0.87 -2.41 -12.67
C SER A 14 1.56 -3.14 -13.82
N GLY A 15 2.85 -2.92 -13.96
CA GLY A 15 3.66 -3.61 -14.99
C GLY A 15 5.14 -3.26 -14.98
N SER A 16 5.72 -2.96 -13.82
CA SER A 16 7.18 -2.83 -13.73
C SER A 16 7.81 -4.13 -13.23
N THR A 17 7.97 -5.08 -14.12
CA THR A 17 9.08 -6.04 -14.02
C THR A 17 10.36 -5.23 -14.06
N GLN A 18 11.17 -5.31 -13.02
CA GLN A 18 12.51 -4.74 -12.96
C GLN A 18 13.32 -5.30 -14.13
N GLN A 19 13.49 -4.51 -15.18
CA GLN A 19 14.57 -4.70 -16.14
C GLN A 19 15.79 -3.89 -15.68
N PRO A 20 17.01 -4.39 -15.94
CA PRO A 20 18.24 -3.73 -15.50
C PRO A 20 18.33 -2.32 -16.09
N GLN A 21 18.80 -1.39 -15.27
CA GLN A 21 19.08 -0.02 -15.64
C GLN A 21 19.91 0.02 -16.94
N GLN A 22 19.23 0.20 -18.06
CA GLN A 22 19.88 0.77 -19.23
C GLN A 22 20.08 2.26 -18.94
N GLN A 23 21.33 2.65 -18.94
CA GLN A 23 21.78 4.03 -18.93
C GLN A 23 20.87 4.83 -19.87
N SER A 24 20.25 5.87 -19.33
CA SER A 24 19.55 6.87 -20.12
C SER A 24 20.55 7.43 -21.15
N VAL A 25 20.48 6.92 -22.34
CA VAL A 25 20.97 7.65 -23.50
C VAL A 25 20.15 8.94 -23.49
N HIS A 26 20.76 10.04 -23.09
CA HIS A 26 20.26 11.37 -23.38
C HIS A 26 19.98 11.37 -24.91
N ASN A 27 18.72 11.20 -25.27
CA ASN A 27 18.27 11.55 -26.59
C ASN A 27 18.60 13.04 -26.72
N GLN A 28 19.68 13.34 -27.43
CA GLN A 28 19.86 14.65 -28.00
C GLN A 28 18.58 14.88 -28.81
N THR A 29 17.69 15.71 -28.29
CA THR A 29 16.54 16.22 -29.03
C THR A 29 17.10 16.77 -30.31
N ASP A 30 16.79 16.12 -31.43
CA ASP A 30 17.19 16.57 -32.74
C ASP A 30 16.70 18.03 -32.86
N ASP A 31 17.57 18.97 -33.22
CA ASP A 31 17.20 20.39 -33.39
C ASP A 31 15.98 20.55 -34.29
N HIS A 32 15.73 19.60 -35.19
CA HIS A 32 14.54 19.48 -36.00
C HIS A 32 13.25 19.22 -35.20
N GLU A 33 13.28 18.46 -34.09
CA GLU A 33 12.08 18.24 -33.27
C GLU A 33 11.61 19.52 -32.59
N ARG A 34 12.53 20.39 -32.18
CA ARG A 34 12.24 21.70 -31.61
C ARG A 34 11.52 22.60 -32.60
N TRP A 35 11.87 22.52 -33.86
CA TRP A 35 11.23 23.29 -34.93
C TRP A 35 9.82 22.79 -35.25
N TYR A 36 9.56 21.46 -35.17
CA TYR A 36 8.24 20.89 -35.41
C TYR A 36 7.23 21.18 -34.28
N THR A 37 7.68 21.40 -33.05
CA THR A 37 6.86 21.73 -31.90
C THR A 37 6.67 23.24 -31.70
N GLU A 38 7.12 24.05 -32.65
CA GLU A 38 7.03 25.51 -32.57
C GLU A 38 5.59 25.98 -32.40
N VAL A 39 5.39 26.90 -31.42
CA VAL A 39 4.07 27.43 -31.02
C VAL A 39 3.62 28.54 -32.01
N THR A 40 3.39 28.18 -33.25
CA THR A 40 2.96 29.11 -34.31
C THR A 40 1.80 28.56 -35.12
N ALA A 41 0.97 29.45 -35.65
CA ALA A 41 -0.10 29.07 -36.58
C ALA A 41 0.44 28.53 -37.92
N SER A 42 1.69 28.82 -38.24
CA SER A 42 2.40 28.31 -39.41
C SER A 42 3.22 27.03 -39.13
N ASN A 43 2.93 26.38 -38.02
CA ASN A 43 3.60 25.11 -37.67
C ASN A 43 3.49 24.09 -38.79
N ARG A 44 4.63 23.50 -39.18
CA ARG A 44 4.69 22.62 -40.34
C ARG A 44 3.82 21.38 -40.22
N MET A 45 3.72 20.75 -39.04
CA MET A 45 2.86 19.57 -38.88
C MET A 45 1.39 19.89 -39.10
N ARG A 46 0.93 21.04 -38.56
CA ARG A 46 -0.42 21.51 -38.80
C ARG A 46 -0.68 21.78 -40.30
N LEU A 47 0.25 22.51 -40.93
CA LEU A 47 0.12 22.83 -42.38
C LEU A 47 0.16 21.57 -43.24
N SER A 48 1.01 20.59 -42.91
CA SER A 48 1.07 19.31 -43.62
C SER A 48 -0.23 18.51 -43.47
N LEU A 49 -0.86 18.49 -42.27
CA LEU A 49 -2.18 17.85 -42.08
C LEU A 49 -3.28 18.46 -42.93
N LEU A 50 -3.23 19.77 -43.13
CA LEU A 50 -4.23 20.53 -43.92
C LEU A 50 -3.89 20.64 -45.42
N SER A 51 -2.74 20.11 -45.84
CA SER A 51 -2.23 20.29 -47.22
C SER A 51 -3.03 19.57 -48.30
N GLY A 52 -3.80 18.54 -47.91
CA GLY A 52 -4.46 17.64 -48.87
C GLY A 52 -3.50 16.74 -49.67
N ILE A 53 -2.20 16.72 -49.33
CA ILE A 53 -1.17 15.90 -49.98
C ILE A 53 -0.92 14.68 -49.09
N ASP A 54 -1.28 13.48 -49.54
CA ASP A 54 -1.19 12.25 -48.74
C ASP A 54 0.19 12.01 -48.13
N GLY A 55 1.27 12.30 -48.85
CA GLY A 55 2.65 12.16 -48.36
C GLY A 55 3.00 13.11 -47.19
N GLU A 56 2.54 14.37 -47.26
CA GLU A 56 2.73 15.36 -46.19
C GLU A 56 1.90 15.03 -44.96
N ILE A 57 0.64 14.59 -45.17
CA ILE A 57 -0.23 14.15 -44.07
C ILE A 57 0.38 12.95 -43.35
N ALA A 58 0.79 11.93 -44.12
CA ALA A 58 1.45 10.74 -43.55
C ALA A 58 2.73 11.09 -42.80
N TRP A 59 3.54 12.03 -43.30
CA TRP A 59 4.72 12.51 -42.64
C TRP A 59 4.38 13.17 -41.28
N ALA A 60 3.42 14.10 -41.27
CA ALA A 60 3.01 14.79 -40.05
C ALA A 60 2.45 13.81 -39.00
N LEU A 61 1.57 12.90 -39.41
CA LEU A 61 0.99 11.88 -38.54
C LEU A 61 2.05 10.95 -37.94
N ASN A 62 3.04 10.50 -38.74
CA ASN A 62 4.14 9.66 -38.23
C ASN A 62 4.99 10.40 -37.19
N ARG A 63 5.15 11.70 -37.28
CA ARG A 63 5.84 12.51 -36.26
C ARG A 63 4.97 12.67 -35.02
N LEU A 64 3.70 13.00 -35.18
CA LEU A 64 2.74 13.16 -34.09
C LEU A 64 2.54 11.85 -33.28
N VAL A 65 2.56 10.68 -33.95
CA VAL A 65 2.51 9.36 -33.30
C VAL A 65 3.68 9.15 -32.33
N ARG A 66 4.84 9.76 -32.59
CA ARG A 66 5.99 9.72 -31.68
C ARG A 66 5.86 10.76 -30.57
N LEU A 67 5.49 11.99 -30.95
CA LEU A 67 5.36 13.11 -30.01
C LEU A 67 4.26 12.91 -28.98
N CYS A 68 3.11 12.31 -29.37
CA CYS A 68 2.00 12.06 -28.44
C CYS A 68 2.32 11.04 -27.32
N ARG A 69 3.51 10.44 -27.32
CA ARG A 69 4.02 9.59 -26.23
C ARG A 69 4.82 10.35 -25.18
N ASN A 70 5.10 11.63 -25.45
CA ASN A 70 5.84 12.49 -24.53
C ASN A 70 4.85 13.24 -23.64
N GLU A 71 5.06 13.20 -22.31
CA GLU A 71 4.26 13.90 -21.31
C GLU A 71 4.30 15.43 -21.46
N ASP A 72 5.36 15.97 -22.07
CA ASP A 72 5.51 17.41 -22.32
C ASP A 72 4.76 17.90 -23.58
N PHE A 73 4.29 16.97 -24.43
CA PHE A 73 3.61 17.34 -25.67
C PHE A 73 2.15 17.73 -25.42
N ARG A 74 1.81 18.99 -25.70
CA ARG A 74 0.46 19.54 -25.53
C ARG A 74 -0.13 19.99 -26.85
N LEU A 75 -1.28 19.40 -27.20
CA LEU A 75 -2.00 19.69 -28.45
C LEU A 75 -2.37 21.18 -28.59
N ARG A 76 -2.77 21.83 -27.48
CA ARG A 76 -3.14 23.25 -27.49
C ARG A 76 -1.97 24.22 -27.70
N GLN A 77 -0.73 23.78 -27.52
CA GLN A 77 0.44 24.63 -27.75
C GLN A 77 0.59 24.99 -29.23
N ILE A 78 0.16 24.11 -30.14
CA ILE A 78 0.21 24.38 -31.56
C ILE A 78 -1.17 24.82 -32.01
N PRO A 79 -1.39 26.13 -32.30
CA PRO A 79 -2.71 26.65 -32.68
C PRO A 79 -3.27 25.96 -33.93
N GLY A 80 -4.48 25.43 -33.83
CA GLY A 80 -5.17 24.75 -34.93
C GLY A 80 -4.73 23.31 -35.21
N LEU A 81 -3.83 22.73 -34.39
CA LEU A 81 -3.42 21.33 -34.54
C LEU A 81 -4.54 20.38 -34.16
N LEU A 82 -5.25 20.68 -33.07
CA LEU A 82 -6.39 19.89 -32.62
C LEU A 82 -7.47 19.79 -33.67
N GLU A 83 -7.84 20.92 -34.28
CA GLU A 83 -8.79 21.02 -35.37
C GLU A 83 -8.38 20.15 -36.55
N ALA A 84 -7.11 20.23 -36.96
CA ALA A 84 -6.57 19.47 -38.08
C ALA A 84 -6.58 17.95 -37.84
N LEU A 85 -6.38 17.52 -36.61
CA LEU A 85 -6.42 16.11 -36.24
C LEU A 85 -7.83 15.51 -36.25
N PHE A 86 -8.88 16.33 -36.09
CA PHE A 86 -10.26 15.85 -36.13
C PHE A 86 -10.79 15.61 -37.55
N GLU A 87 -10.20 16.20 -38.60
CA GLU A 87 -10.72 16.11 -39.95
C GLU A 87 -10.85 14.68 -40.49
N TRP A 88 -9.80 13.87 -40.34
CA TRP A 88 -9.79 12.51 -40.87
C TRP A 88 -10.66 11.54 -40.08
N PRO A 89 -10.67 11.54 -38.74
CA PRO A 89 -11.61 10.75 -37.95
C PRO A 89 -13.08 11.08 -38.25
N GLU A 90 -13.41 12.36 -38.39
CA GLU A 90 -14.79 12.76 -38.76
C GLU A 90 -15.17 12.34 -40.16
N TRP A 91 -14.29 12.54 -41.14
CA TRP A 91 -14.54 12.02 -42.48
C TRP A 91 -14.82 10.52 -42.47
N PHE A 92 -14.00 9.74 -41.75
CA PHE A 92 -14.19 8.30 -41.70
C PHE A 92 -15.50 7.90 -41.02
N SER A 93 -15.85 8.54 -39.91
CA SER A 93 -17.07 8.22 -39.15
C SER A 93 -18.36 8.69 -39.81
N THR A 94 -18.31 9.63 -40.76
CA THR A 94 -19.50 10.18 -41.44
C THR A 94 -19.70 9.65 -42.87
N THR A 95 -18.63 9.61 -43.66
CA THR A 95 -18.69 9.26 -45.09
C THR A 95 -17.75 8.15 -45.50
N GLY A 96 -16.50 8.14 -44.98
CA GLY A 96 -15.46 7.23 -45.43
C GLY A 96 -15.76 5.75 -45.13
N TYR A 97 -16.52 5.45 -44.07
CA TYR A 97 -16.91 4.08 -43.72
C TYR A 97 -17.83 3.47 -44.80
N LYS A 98 -18.74 4.27 -45.38
CA LYS A 98 -19.65 3.83 -46.47
C LYS A 98 -18.89 3.47 -47.73
N GLU A 99 -18.01 4.38 -48.17
CA GLU A 99 -17.16 4.15 -49.33
C GLU A 99 -16.30 2.88 -49.16
N HIS A 100 -15.82 2.62 -47.97
CA HIS A 100 -15.01 1.43 -47.66
C HIS A 100 -15.85 0.14 -47.67
N THR A 101 -17.06 0.18 -47.13
CA THR A 101 -17.94 -1.00 -47.02
C THR A 101 -18.48 -1.41 -48.39
N ASP A 102 -18.94 -0.43 -49.18
CA ASP A 102 -19.52 -0.68 -50.48
C ASP A 102 -18.51 -1.25 -51.49
N LEU A 103 -17.26 -0.78 -51.44
CA LEU A 103 -16.18 -1.25 -52.31
C LEU A 103 -15.58 -2.56 -51.89
N HIS A 104 -15.59 -2.88 -50.58
CA HIS A 104 -15.00 -4.12 -50.04
C HIS A 104 -15.80 -5.37 -50.44
N SER A 105 -17.07 -5.21 -50.74
CA SER A 105 -17.93 -6.34 -51.13
C SER A 105 -17.67 -6.85 -52.55
N VAL A 106 -17.01 -6.07 -53.40
CA VAL A 106 -16.87 -6.37 -54.83
C VAL A 106 -15.42 -6.30 -55.33
N PHE A 107 -14.60 -5.36 -54.87
CA PHE A 107 -13.21 -5.16 -55.31
C PHE A 107 -12.30 -4.75 -54.13
N ALA A 108 -10.99 -4.93 -54.28
CA ALA A 108 -10.03 -4.36 -53.35
C ALA A 108 -10.17 -2.83 -53.32
N PRO A 109 -10.21 -2.19 -52.13
CA PRO A 109 -10.38 -0.74 -52.03
C PRO A 109 -9.24 -0.01 -52.76
N PRO A 110 -9.53 1.14 -53.42
CA PRO A 110 -8.49 1.96 -54.01
C PRO A 110 -7.41 2.34 -53.01
N THR A 111 -6.17 2.40 -53.43
CA THR A 111 -5.01 2.74 -52.57
C THR A 111 -5.20 4.06 -51.85
N THR A 112 -5.83 5.05 -52.51
CA THR A 112 -6.17 6.36 -51.93
C THR A 112 -7.17 6.24 -50.76
N LEU A 113 -8.16 5.39 -50.86
CA LEU A 113 -9.16 5.16 -49.83
C LEU A 113 -8.51 4.48 -48.62
N SER A 114 -7.65 3.48 -48.84
CA SER A 114 -6.88 2.81 -47.80
C SER A 114 -5.95 3.79 -47.06
N LEU A 115 -5.28 4.70 -47.80
CA LEU A 115 -4.42 5.73 -47.19
C LEU A 115 -5.23 6.71 -46.33
N ARG A 116 -6.37 7.21 -46.83
CA ARG A 116 -7.24 8.11 -46.05
C ARG A 116 -7.78 7.46 -44.80
N ARG A 117 -8.14 6.18 -44.87
CA ARG A 117 -8.52 5.40 -43.69
C ARG A 117 -7.36 5.29 -42.70
N GLN A 118 -6.14 5.04 -43.17
CA GLN A 118 -4.94 5.02 -42.34
C GLN A 118 -4.70 6.38 -41.67
N HIS A 119 -4.90 7.51 -42.40
CA HIS A 119 -4.83 8.85 -41.82
C HIS A 119 -5.84 9.01 -40.67
N ALA A 120 -7.08 8.54 -40.85
CA ALA A 120 -8.11 8.59 -39.83
C ALA A 120 -7.72 7.78 -38.56
N ILE A 121 -7.21 6.56 -38.77
CA ILE A 121 -6.74 5.69 -37.65
C ILE A 121 -5.57 6.35 -36.93
N MET A 122 -4.56 6.85 -37.67
CA MET A 122 -3.39 7.50 -37.05
C MET A 122 -3.76 8.79 -36.32
N SER A 123 -4.70 9.59 -36.86
CA SER A 123 -5.18 10.80 -36.18
C SER A 123 -5.93 10.45 -34.87
N ALA A 124 -6.81 9.46 -34.92
CA ALA A 124 -7.51 8.95 -33.73
C ALA A 124 -6.52 8.40 -32.68
N PHE A 125 -5.48 7.68 -33.12
CA PHE A 125 -4.39 7.20 -32.27
C PHE A 125 -3.65 8.36 -31.58
N VAL A 126 -3.32 9.43 -32.32
CA VAL A 126 -2.64 10.60 -31.73
C VAL A 126 -3.51 11.27 -30.68
N LEU A 127 -4.80 11.50 -31.01
CA LEU A 127 -5.76 12.09 -30.05
C LEU A 127 -5.90 11.23 -28.78
N ARG A 128 -6.09 9.92 -28.96
CA ARG A 128 -6.19 8.96 -27.86
C ARG A 128 -4.96 8.97 -26.97
N ASN A 129 -3.76 8.83 -27.54
CA ASN A 129 -2.54 8.76 -26.75
C ASN A 129 -2.24 10.08 -26.05
N ALA A 130 -2.43 11.20 -26.72
CA ALA A 130 -2.27 12.51 -26.09
C ALA A 130 -3.20 12.67 -24.88
N ALA A 131 -4.46 12.20 -24.97
CA ALA A 131 -5.42 12.23 -23.86
C ALA A 131 -5.04 11.30 -22.72
N LEU A 132 -4.45 10.14 -23.00
CA LEU A 132 -4.09 9.15 -21.97
C LEU A 132 -2.80 9.53 -21.21
N ILE A 133 -1.89 10.25 -21.87
CA ILE A 133 -0.58 10.57 -21.29
C ILE A 133 -0.61 11.85 -20.46
N ASP A 134 -1.32 12.89 -20.93
CA ASP A 134 -1.38 14.19 -20.26
C ASP A 134 -2.82 14.64 -20.02
N GLU A 135 -3.13 14.97 -18.74
CA GLU A 135 -4.45 15.44 -18.30
C GLU A 135 -4.89 16.72 -19.03
N GLN A 136 -3.95 17.61 -19.35
CA GLN A 136 -4.28 18.86 -20.07
C GLN A 136 -4.73 18.60 -21.51
N ASN A 137 -4.15 17.58 -22.15
CA ASN A 137 -4.62 17.13 -23.45
C ASN A 137 -6.00 16.47 -23.36
N ALA A 138 -6.25 15.66 -22.31
CA ALA A 138 -7.56 15.08 -22.06
C ALA A 138 -8.63 16.17 -21.88
N ILE A 139 -8.37 17.19 -21.07
CA ILE A 139 -9.24 18.36 -20.88
C ILE A 139 -9.44 19.12 -22.21
N ALA A 140 -8.37 19.27 -22.99
CA ALA A 140 -8.44 19.95 -24.27
C ALA A 140 -9.38 19.25 -25.26
N ILE A 141 -9.24 17.92 -25.36
CA ILE A 141 -10.07 17.08 -26.24
C ILE A 141 -11.50 17.03 -25.70
N ALA A 142 -11.69 16.84 -24.38
CA ALA A 142 -13.01 16.82 -23.75
C ALA A 142 -13.81 18.11 -23.97
N GLY A 143 -13.16 19.26 -23.88
CA GLY A 143 -13.76 20.56 -24.10
C GLY A 143 -13.89 20.97 -25.57
N PHE A 144 -13.40 20.17 -26.52
CA PHE A 144 -13.46 20.49 -27.91
C PHE A 144 -14.84 20.15 -28.52
N PHE A 145 -15.47 21.09 -29.17
CA PHE A 145 -16.88 20.98 -29.61
C PHE A 145 -17.14 19.86 -30.64
N ARG A 146 -16.09 19.37 -31.33
CA ARG A 146 -16.19 18.28 -32.32
C ARG A 146 -16.06 16.89 -31.69
N THR A 147 -15.62 16.78 -30.45
CA THR A 147 -15.35 15.47 -29.81
C THR A 147 -16.62 14.63 -29.66
N MET A 148 -17.68 15.19 -29.08
CA MET A 148 -18.93 14.44 -28.91
C MET A 148 -19.60 14.08 -30.24
N PRO A 149 -19.72 14.97 -31.23
CA PRO A 149 -20.18 14.59 -32.56
C PRO A 149 -19.38 13.45 -33.18
N LEU A 150 -18.04 13.49 -33.13
CA LEU A 150 -17.19 12.40 -33.63
C LEU A 150 -17.50 11.06 -32.94
N VAL A 151 -17.60 11.04 -31.61
CA VAL A 151 -17.93 9.84 -30.83
C VAL A 151 -19.30 9.29 -31.22
N LEU A 152 -20.32 10.15 -31.30
CA LEU A 152 -21.67 9.75 -31.66
C LEU A 152 -21.73 9.19 -33.10
N TYR A 153 -21.10 9.87 -34.06
CA TYR A 153 -21.04 9.36 -35.46
C TYR A 153 -20.33 8.00 -35.51
N ALA A 154 -19.20 7.84 -34.82
CA ALA A 154 -18.49 6.58 -34.82
C ALA A 154 -19.31 5.45 -34.21
N LEU A 155 -19.95 5.69 -33.04
CA LEU A 155 -20.73 4.67 -32.33
C LEU A 155 -22.04 4.29 -33.05
N HIS A 156 -22.67 5.21 -33.77
CA HIS A 156 -23.92 4.94 -34.46
C HIS A 156 -23.75 4.43 -35.89
N ASN A 157 -22.65 4.79 -36.56
CA ASN A 157 -22.46 4.50 -37.96
C ASN A 157 -21.55 3.31 -38.25
N LEU A 158 -20.57 3.03 -37.36
CA LEU A 158 -19.61 1.97 -37.59
C LEU A 158 -20.10 0.65 -37.03
N ASP A 159 -20.07 -0.38 -37.85
CA ASP A 159 -20.37 -1.74 -37.43
C ASP A 159 -19.17 -2.31 -36.65
N PHE A 160 -19.38 -2.63 -35.35
CA PHE A 160 -18.38 -3.19 -34.44
C PHE A 160 -18.11 -4.68 -34.73
N SER A 161 -18.93 -5.35 -35.54
CA SER A 161 -18.70 -6.76 -35.92
C SER A 161 -17.63 -6.89 -37.00
N LEU A 162 -17.32 -5.78 -37.72
CA LEU A 162 -16.30 -5.75 -38.74
C LEU A 162 -14.90 -5.52 -38.11
N ASP A 163 -14.01 -6.48 -38.29
CA ASP A 163 -12.60 -6.37 -37.81
C ASP A 163 -11.92 -5.11 -38.33
N ALA A 164 -12.29 -4.67 -39.55
CA ALA A 164 -11.79 -3.46 -40.13
C ALA A 164 -12.05 -2.21 -39.28
N ASN A 165 -13.13 -2.15 -38.51
CA ASN A 165 -13.51 -1.01 -37.68
C ASN A 165 -12.97 -1.10 -36.26
N THR A 166 -12.46 -2.27 -35.84
CA THR A 166 -12.05 -2.58 -34.44
C THR A 166 -11.05 -1.56 -33.92
N GLU A 167 -9.97 -1.30 -34.66
CA GLU A 167 -8.89 -0.42 -34.22
C GLU A 167 -9.37 1.01 -34.03
N PHE A 168 -10.10 1.53 -35.01
CA PHE A 168 -10.64 2.90 -34.98
C PHE A 168 -11.65 3.05 -33.80
N LEU A 169 -12.61 2.12 -33.70
CA LEU A 169 -13.60 2.12 -32.60
C LEU A 169 -12.93 2.02 -31.22
N SER A 170 -11.88 1.23 -31.10
CA SER A 170 -11.14 1.13 -29.84
C SER A 170 -10.56 2.49 -29.43
N TYR A 171 -9.95 3.23 -30.39
CA TYR A 171 -9.41 4.56 -30.10
C TYR A 171 -10.50 5.58 -29.76
N ILE A 172 -11.64 5.52 -30.45
CA ILE A 172 -12.78 6.39 -30.15
C ILE A 172 -13.39 6.11 -28.78
N LEU A 173 -13.49 4.83 -28.39
CA LEU A 173 -13.97 4.44 -27.06
C LEU A 173 -13.03 4.91 -25.95
N ASP A 174 -11.71 4.83 -26.16
CA ASP A 174 -10.72 5.35 -25.21
C ASP A 174 -10.81 6.88 -25.09
N ILE A 175 -10.97 7.61 -26.20
CA ILE A 175 -11.21 9.05 -26.18
C ILE A 175 -12.52 9.36 -25.44
N PHE A 176 -13.58 8.61 -25.72
CA PHE A 176 -14.86 8.79 -25.05
C PHE A 176 -14.77 8.51 -23.54
N HIS A 177 -14.02 7.51 -23.13
CA HIS A 177 -13.77 7.24 -21.71
C HIS A 177 -13.20 8.47 -20.98
N CYS A 178 -12.29 9.22 -21.60
CA CYS A 178 -11.72 10.46 -21.02
C CYS A 178 -12.77 11.58 -20.84
N VAL A 179 -13.85 11.57 -21.62
CA VAL A 179 -14.90 12.60 -21.62
C VAL A 179 -16.10 12.19 -20.78
N SER A 180 -16.37 10.89 -20.69
CA SER A 180 -17.63 10.31 -20.19
C SER A 180 -17.94 10.64 -18.73
N SER A 181 -16.94 10.85 -17.87
CA SER A 181 -17.13 11.16 -16.44
C SER A 181 -17.83 12.51 -16.20
N THR A 182 -17.67 13.45 -17.13
CA THR A 182 -18.29 14.80 -17.05
C THR A 182 -19.55 14.93 -17.88
N LEU A 183 -19.85 13.91 -18.72
CA LEU A 183 -20.97 13.95 -19.62
C LEU A 183 -22.29 13.71 -18.89
N VAL A 184 -23.27 14.56 -19.15
CA VAL A 184 -24.66 14.34 -18.77
C VAL A 184 -25.43 13.81 -19.95
N LEU A 185 -26.05 12.65 -19.80
CA LEU A 185 -26.83 12.04 -20.87
C LEU A 185 -28.11 12.86 -21.16
N PRO A 186 -28.51 12.96 -22.44
CA PRO A 186 -29.74 13.61 -22.79
C PRO A 186 -30.94 12.84 -22.20
N PRO A 187 -32.08 13.54 -21.95
CA PRO A 187 -33.30 12.92 -21.46
C PRO A 187 -33.76 11.73 -22.33
N LYS A 188 -34.43 10.75 -21.76
CA LYS A 188 -34.94 9.57 -22.49
C LYS A 188 -35.88 9.91 -23.66
N SER A 189 -36.45 11.11 -23.68
CA SER A 189 -37.29 11.63 -24.76
C SER A 189 -36.50 12.14 -25.98
N SER A 190 -35.18 12.29 -25.84
CA SER A 190 -34.32 12.76 -26.92
C SER A 190 -34.11 11.71 -28.02
N PRO A 191 -33.79 12.10 -29.26
CA PRO A 191 -33.46 11.14 -30.32
C PRO A 191 -32.35 10.17 -29.86
N GLN A 192 -32.48 8.89 -30.19
CA GLN A 192 -31.49 7.87 -29.82
C GLN A 192 -30.08 8.21 -30.38
N THR A 193 -30.01 8.87 -31.53
CA THR A 193 -28.73 9.31 -32.11
C THR A 193 -28.00 10.38 -31.31
N ALA A 194 -28.66 11.02 -30.36
CA ALA A 194 -28.04 12.02 -29.48
C ALA A 194 -27.38 11.39 -28.22
N SER A 195 -27.58 10.09 -28.01
CA SER A 195 -27.04 9.40 -26.81
C SER A 195 -26.07 8.29 -27.22
N PRO A 196 -24.89 8.18 -26.55
CA PRO A 196 -23.94 7.10 -26.76
C PRO A 196 -24.37 5.80 -26.06
N LEU A 197 -25.38 5.86 -25.17
CA LEU A 197 -25.72 4.76 -24.27
C LEU A 197 -26.16 3.48 -25.00
N GLN A 198 -27.10 3.61 -25.95
CA GLN A 198 -27.63 2.43 -26.65
C GLN A 198 -26.57 1.72 -27.51
N PRO A 199 -25.74 2.42 -28.31
CA PRO A 199 -24.63 1.79 -29.01
C PRO A 199 -23.64 1.09 -28.08
N LEU A 200 -23.29 1.70 -26.95
CA LEU A 200 -22.38 1.08 -25.96
C LEU A 200 -22.95 -0.21 -25.39
N LEU A 201 -24.23 -0.20 -25.00
CA LEU A 201 -24.93 -1.41 -24.50
C LEU A 201 -24.97 -2.49 -25.58
N HIS A 202 -25.18 -2.09 -26.84
CA HIS A 202 -25.19 -3.01 -27.98
C HIS A 202 -23.81 -3.61 -28.25
N ILE A 203 -22.75 -2.81 -28.18
CA ILE A 203 -21.35 -3.27 -28.28
C ILE A 203 -21.05 -4.31 -27.19
N VAL A 204 -21.37 -4.00 -25.93
CA VAL A 204 -21.10 -4.91 -24.80
C VAL A 204 -21.83 -6.24 -24.95
N SER A 205 -23.09 -6.21 -25.41
CA SER A 205 -23.92 -7.42 -25.52
C SER A 205 -23.72 -8.22 -26.80
N GLY A 206 -23.29 -7.56 -27.89
CA GLY A 206 -23.22 -8.15 -29.23
C GLY A 206 -21.83 -8.44 -29.75
N SER A 207 -20.80 -7.76 -29.24
CA SER A 207 -19.44 -7.94 -29.70
C SER A 207 -18.80 -9.24 -29.17
N SER A 208 -18.00 -9.89 -30.00
CA SER A 208 -17.07 -10.96 -29.58
C SER A 208 -15.63 -10.47 -29.36
N ASN A 209 -15.37 -9.21 -29.70
CA ASN A 209 -14.02 -8.64 -29.57
C ASN A 209 -13.78 -8.16 -28.15
N ARG A 210 -12.86 -8.85 -27.44
CA ARG A 210 -12.49 -8.58 -26.05
C ARG A 210 -12.09 -7.13 -25.80
N SER A 211 -11.27 -6.53 -26.67
CA SER A 211 -10.75 -5.17 -26.48
C SER A 211 -11.86 -4.13 -26.55
N ILE A 212 -12.78 -4.29 -27.51
CA ILE A 212 -13.93 -3.37 -27.66
C ILE A 212 -14.91 -3.53 -26.49
N ILE A 213 -15.16 -4.75 -26.02
CA ILE A 213 -16.01 -5.00 -24.85
C ILE A 213 -15.44 -4.29 -23.63
N MET A 214 -14.14 -4.46 -23.36
CA MET A 214 -13.48 -3.80 -22.22
C MET A 214 -13.55 -2.27 -22.33
N ALA A 215 -13.24 -1.70 -23.49
CA ALA A 215 -13.30 -0.26 -23.71
C ALA A 215 -14.73 0.30 -23.52
N ALA A 216 -15.74 -0.42 -24.02
CA ALA A 216 -17.14 -0.03 -23.82
C ALA A 216 -17.59 -0.17 -22.36
N LEU A 217 -17.15 -1.19 -21.62
CA LEU A 217 -17.43 -1.33 -20.19
C LEU A 217 -16.77 -0.20 -19.38
N HIS A 218 -15.53 0.16 -19.68
CA HIS A 218 -14.85 1.30 -19.05
C HIS A 218 -15.59 2.61 -19.32
N ALA A 219 -16.01 2.84 -20.56
CA ALA A 219 -16.78 4.02 -20.93
C ALA A 219 -18.12 4.08 -20.20
N LEU A 220 -18.85 2.97 -20.08
CA LEU A 220 -20.10 2.87 -19.33
C LEU A 220 -19.88 3.08 -17.82
N ALA A 221 -18.85 2.49 -17.24
CA ALA A 221 -18.52 2.68 -15.83
C ALA A 221 -18.23 4.16 -15.53
N SER A 222 -17.42 4.80 -16.35
CA SER A 222 -17.12 6.23 -16.24
C SER A 222 -18.35 7.12 -16.41
N LEU A 223 -19.22 6.78 -17.38
CA LEU A 223 -20.47 7.50 -17.63
C LEU A 223 -21.44 7.45 -16.45
N PHE A 224 -21.57 6.29 -15.83
CA PHE A 224 -22.46 6.09 -14.69
C PHE A 224 -21.81 6.43 -13.33
N ALA A 225 -20.52 6.72 -13.29
CA ALA A 225 -19.90 7.35 -12.13
C ALA A 225 -20.41 8.80 -11.92
N ASN A 226 -21.01 9.42 -12.94
CA ASN A 226 -21.71 10.68 -12.81
C ASN A 226 -23.14 10.43 -12.25
N PRO A 227 -23.46 10.93 -11.03
CA PRO A 227 -24.77 10.69 -10.41
C PRO A 227 -25.96 11.20 -11.23
N GLN A 228 -25.76 12.24 -12.05
CA GLN A 228 -26.81 12.79 -12.91
C GLN A 228 -27.31 11.78 -13.96
N ASN A 229 -26.50 10.77 -14.27
CA ASN A 229 -26.87 9.72 -15.22
C ASN A 229 -27.55 8.52 -14.58
N ALA A 230 -27.70 8.48 -13.25
CA ALA A 230 -28.26 7.35 -12.50
C ALA A 230 -29.65 6.91 -13.02
N HIS A 231 -30.50 7.86 -13.43
CA HIS A 231 -31.84 7.59 -13.93
C HIS A 231 -31.88 6.82 -15.27
N HIS A 232 -30.74 6.72 -15.96
CA HIS A 232 -30.60 5.89 -17.18
C HIS A 232 -30.22 4.44 -16.87
N LEU A 233 -29.76 4.12 -15.64
CA LEU A 233 -29.52 2.75 -15.23
C LEU A 233 -30.81 1.92 -15.20
N SER A 234 -30.66 0.63 -15.49
CA SER A 234 -31.77 -0.33 -15.42
C SER A 234 -31.30 -1.59 -14.69
N PRO A 235 -32.12 -2.16 -13.80
CA PRO A 235 -31.83 -3.45 -13.16
C PRO A 235 -31.65 -4.60 -14.17
N THR A 236 -32.22 -4.47 -15.37
CA THR A 236 -32.14 -5.43 -16.47
C THR A 236 -31.15 -4.98 -17.56
N SER A 237 -30.15 -4.18 -17.20
CA SER A 237 -29.15 -3.71 -18.16
C SER A 237 -28.43 -4.87 -18.85
N PRO A 238 -28.33 -4.90 -20.19
CA PRO A 238 -27.54 -5.92 -20.88
C PRO A 238 -26.07 -5.96 -20.42
N ALA A 239 -25.51 -4.80 -20.09
CA ALA A 239 -24.13 -4.73 -19.58
C ALA A 239 -23.97 -5.44 -18.23
N LEU A 240 -24.96 -5.37 -17.32
CA LEU A 240 -24.96 -6.12 -16.06
C LEU A 240 -24.91 -7.63 -16.32
N SER A 241 -25.76 -8.12 -17.20
CA SER A 241 -25.83 -9.56 -17.54
C SER A 241 -24.50 -10.05 -18.14
N VAL A 242 -23.87 -9.24 -18.99
CA VAL A 242 -22.56 -9.56 -19.57
C VAL A 242 -21.45 -9.53 -18.52
N CYS A 243 -21.43 -8.56 -17.62
CA CYS A 243 -20.47 -8.53 -16.52
C CYS A 243 -20.58 -9.77 -15.65
N ILE A 244 -21.80 -10.15 -15.24
CA ILE A 244 -22.03 -11.38 -14.45
C ILE A 244 -21.46 -12.60 -15.18
N LYS A 245 -21.66 -12.71 -16.49
CA LYS A 245 -21.14 -13.79 -17.31
C LYS A 245 -19.61 -13.86 -17.34
N TYR A 246 -18.92 -12.72 -17.23
CA TYR A 246 -17.46 -12.66 -17.29
C TYR A 246 -16.78 -12.78 -15.92
N LEU A 247 -17.48 -12.62 -14.80
CA LEU A 247 -16.89 -12.77 -13.45
C LEU A 247 -16.15 -14.11 -13.22
N PRO A 248 -16.60 -15.26 -13.76
CA PRO A 248 -15.87 -16.52 -13.57
C PRO A 248 -14.53 -16.61 -14.32
N LEU A 249 -14.24 -15.67 -15.22
CA LEU A 249 -13.03 -15.69 -16.05
C LEU A 249 -11.81 -15.11 -15.31
N HIS A 250 -11.47 -15.67 -14.17
CA HIS A 250 -10.36 -15.20 -13.30
C HIS A 250 -8.99 -15.20 -13.98
N ASN A 251 -8.80 -15.98 -15.06
CA ASN A 251 -7.56 -16.00 -15.83
C ASN A 251 -7.39 -14.77 -16.74
N ASP A 252 -8.49 -14.12 -17.12
CA ASP A 252 -8.49 -12.87 -17.89
C ASP A 252 -8.67 -11.66 -16.96
N LYS A 253 -7.59 -11.32 -16.24
CA LYS A 253 -7.64 -10.23 -15.26
C LYS A 253 -8.14 -8.89 -15.83
N PRO A 254 -7.71 -8.41 -17.03
CA PRO A 254 -8.21 -7.13 -17.55
C PRO A 254 -9.71 -7.13 -17.88
N LEU A 255 -10.25 -8.24 -18.41
CA LEU A 255 -11.68 -8.35 -18.69
C LEU A 255 -12.49 -8.46 -17.38
N LEU A 256 -11.99 -9.22 -16.42
CA LEU A 256 -12.56 -9.32 -15.08
C LEU A 256 -12.61 -7.94 -14.39
N GLU A 257 -11.50 -7.20 -14.43
CA GLU A 257 -11.39 -5.87 -13.83
C GLU A 257 -12.36 -4.87 -14.48
N SER A 258 -12.48 -4.87 -15.81
CA SER A 258 -13.47 -4.05 -16.51
C SER A 258 -14.91 -4.39 -16.11
N SER A 259 -15.20 -5.68 -15.94
CA SER A 259 -16.51 -6.17 -15.50
C SER A 259 -16.81 -5.80 -14.04
N LEU A 260 -15.81 -5.90 -13.16
CA LEU A 260 -15.93 -5.51 -11.75
C LEU A 260 -16.12 -3.99 -11.60
N ASN A 261 -15.42 -3.18 -12.39
CA ASN A 261 -15.60 -1.73 -12.37
C ASN A 261 -17.02 -1.32 -12.76
N TYR A 262 -17.57 -1.92 -13.83
CA TYR A 262 -18.94 -1.65 -14.20
C TYR A 262 -19.92 -2.16 -13.11
N LEU A 263 -19.72 -3.36 -12.59
CA LEU A 263 -20.54 -3.92 -11.54
C LEU A 263 -20.53 -3.03 -10.29
N TYR A 264 -19.36 -2.59 -9.85
CA TYR A 264 -19.19 -1.65 -8.74
C TYR A 264 -19.97 -0.36 -8.98
N THR A 265 -19.77 0.27 -10.16
CA THR A 265 -20.46 1.50 -10.51
C THR A 265 -21.99 1.30 -10.52
N HIS A 266 -22.45 0.17 -11.07
CA HIS A 266 -23.88 -0.17 -11.10
C HIS A 266 -24.45 -0.32 -9.69
N LEU A 267 -23.77 -1.07 -8.82
CA LEU A 267 -24.20 -1.33 -7.43
C LEU A 267 -24.06 -0.11 -6.52
N SER A 268 -23.20 0.86 -6.85
CA SER A 268 -23.04 2.10 -6.08
C SER A 268 -24.31 2.96 -6.07
N HIS A 269 -25.23 2.72 -6.99
CA HIS A 269 -26.54 3.39 -7.00
C HIS A 269 -27.54 2.63 -6.13
N PRO A 270 -28.11 3.23 -5.07
CA PRO A 270 -28.95 2.53 -4.08
C PRO A 270 -30.14 1.78 -4.70
N ALA A 271 -30.81 2.36 -5.70
CA ALA A 271 -31.90 1.71 -6.40
C ALA A 271 -31.44 0.43 -7.13
N MET A 272 -30.22 0.44 -7.68
CA MET A 272 -29.67 -0.70 -8.42
C MET A 272 -29.18 -1.79 -7.47
N SER A 273 -28.54 -1.44 -6.35
CA SER A 273 -28.14 -2.42 -5.33
C SER A 273 -29.34 -3.12 -4.70
N LYS A 274 -30.39 -2.38 -4.35
CA LYS A 274 -31.68 -2.97 -3.87
C LYS A 274 -32.30 -3.93 -4.91
N ALA A 275 -32.37 -3.49 -6.17
CA ALA A 275 -32.90 -4.33 -7.25
C ALA A 275 -32.04 -5.58 -7.50
N PHE A 276 -30.71 -5.46 -7.34
CA PHE A 276 -29.79 -6.58 -7.52
C PHE A 276 -29.95 -7.67 -6.45
N LEU A 277 -30.38 -7.34 -5.22
CA LEU A 277 -30.70 -8.35 -4.22
C LEU A 277 -31.83 -9.31 -4.66
N LEU A 278 -32.71 -8.84 -5.55
CA LEU A 278 -33.76 -9.65 -6.14
C LEU A 278 -33.33 -10.39 -7.43
N HIS A 279 -32.13 -10.05 -7.96
CA HIS A 279 -31.63 -10.68 -9.19
C HIS A 279 -31.43 -12.19 -9.00
N PRO A 280 -31.86 -13.06 -9.94
CA PRO A 280 -31.76 -14.51 -9.80
C PRO A 280 -30.33 -14.99 -9.50
N ASP A 281 -29.35 -14.39 -10.13
CA ASP A 281 -27.94 -14.79 -10.03
C ASP A 281 -27.20 -14.18 -8.82
N MET A 282 -27.85 -13.32 -8.01
CA MET A 282 -27.19 -12.63 -6.89
C MET A 282 -26.42 -13.58 -5.95
N PRO A 283 -26.98 -14.73 -5.48
CA PRO A 283 -26.24 -15.65 -4.62
C PRO A 283 -25.00 -16.24 -5.29
N SER A 284 -25.10 -16.55 -6.58
CA SER A 284 -23.99 -17.08 -7.36
C SER A 284 -22.90 -16.02 -7.57
N VAL A 285 -23.29 -14.77 -7.85
CA VAL A 285 -22.39 -13.65 -8.00
C VAL A 285 -21.63 -13.38 -6.70
N LEU A 286 -22.34 -13.31 -5.55
CA LEU A 286 -21.68 -13.14 -4.25
C LEU A 286 -20.67 -14.26 -3.97
N ARG A 287 -21.02 -15.51 -4.27
CA ARG A 287 -20.10 -16.64 -4.12
C ARG A 287 -18.86 -16.50 -5.00
N ILE A 288 -19.05 -16.07 -6.26
CA ILE A 288 -17.92 -15.83 -7.18
C ILE A 288 -17.03 -14.70 -6.64
N LEU A 289 -17.61 -13.60 -6.17
CA LEU A 289 -16.87 -12.48 -5.60
C LEU A 289 -16.02 -12.92 -4.39
N VAL A 290 -16.59 -13.68 -3.45
CA VAL A 290 -15.82 -14.21 -2.30
C VAL A 290 -14.73 -15.17 -2.76
N ASN A 291 -14.99 -16.03 -3.73
CA ASN A 291 -13.97 -16.93 -4.29
C ASN A 291 -12.84 -16.16 -4.99
N LEU A 292 -13.12 -15.04 -5.65
CA LEU A 292 -12.08 -14.19 -6.24
C LEU A 292 -11.14 -13.63 -5.17
N LEU A 293 -11.64 -13.23 -4.00
CA LEU A 293 -10.80 -12.84 -2.88
C LEU A 293 -9.88 -13.97 -2.44
N LEU A 294 -10.41 -15.20 -2.36
CA LEU A 294 -9.62 -16.37 -1.95
C LEU A 294 -8.55 -16.76 -2.98
N VAL A 295 -8.86 -16.68 -4.27
CA VAL A 295 -7.91 -17.01 -5.36
C VAL A 295 -6.75 -16.02 -5.45
N GLU A 296 -6.98 -14.76 -5.14
CA GLU A 296 -5.95 -13.71 -5.21
C GLU A 296 -5.08 -13.63 -3.96
N GLN A 297 -5.39 -14.37 -2.90
CA GLN A 297 -4.57 -14.43 -1.69
C GLN A 297 -3.24 -15.13 -1.96
N VAL A 298 -2.15 -14.44 -1.68
CA VAL A 298 -0.82 -15.03 -1.66
C VAL A 298 -0.41 -15.20 -0.22
N GLN A 299 -0.25 -16.44 0.21
CA GLN A 299 0.09 -16.79 1.58
C GLN A 299 1.47 -17.44 1.64
N GLU A 300 2.22 -17.13 2.69
CA GLU A 300 3.45 -17.84 3.03
C GLU A 300 3.26 -18.64 4.32
N ASN A 301 3.92 -19.79 4.40
CA ASN A 301 4.00 -20.54 5.63
C ASN A 301 5.09 -19.93 6.50
N VAL A 302 4.71 -19.31 7.59
CA VAL A 302 5.64 -18.76 8.59
C VAL A 302 5.79 -19.77 9.71
N ALA A 303 7.04 -20.15 9.97
CA ALA A 303 7.39 -21.00 11.09
C ALA A 303 7.98 -20.14 12.21
N ILE A 304 7.28 -20.01 13.32
CA ILE A 304 7.79 -19.31 14.50
C ILE A 304 8.23 -20.35 15.51
N ASP A 305 9.51 -20.28 15.88
CA ASP A 305 10.05 -21.07 16.97
C ASP A 305 9.68 -20.39 18.30
N ILE A 306 8.77 -21.00 19.06
CA ILE A 306 8.30 -20.54 20.37
C ILE A 306 9.06 -21.20 21.52
N THR A 307 10.11 -21.95 21.21
CA THR A 307 10.92 -22.64 22.23
C THR A 307 11.63 -21.64 23.10
N GLY A 308 11.42 -20.42 23.18
CA GLY A 308 12.16 -19.44 23.94
C GLY A 308 13.69 -19.62 23.81
N ASP A 309 14.39 -18.60 23.42
CA ASP A 309 15.85 -18.69 23.31
C ASP A 309 16.45 -19.13 24.63
N TYR A 310 17.40 -20.09 24.58
CA TYR A 310 18.21 -20.43 25.70
C TYR A 310 19.11 -19.25 26.05
N HIS A 311 18.76 -18.59 27.09
CA HIS A 311 19.52 -17.47 27.55
C HIS A 311 20.61 -17.96 28.50
N THR A 312 21.84 -17.98 28.06
CA THR A 312 22.99 -18.18 28.93
C THR A 312 23.30 -16.84 29.58
N VAL A 313 23.00 -16.73 30.87
CA VAL A 313 23.50 -15.59 31.63
C VAL A 313 25.00 -15.80 31.79
N PRO A 314 25.87 -14.94 31.27
CA PRO A 314 27.28 -15.01 31.55
C PRO A 314 27.44 -14.89 33.08
N SER A 315 28.32 -15.70 33.67
CA SER A 315 28.61 -15.70 35.10
C SER A 315 29.19 -14.37 35.63
N ALA A 316 29.49 -13.46 34.73
CA ALA A 316 29.86 -12.08 35.02
C ALA A 316 28.98 -11.14 34.20
N VAL A 317 28.17 -10.32 34.82
CA VAL A 317 27.46 -9.22 34.19
C VAL A 317 28.47 -8.12 33.97
N LEU A 318 28.90 -7.94 32.70
CA LEU A 318 29.70 -6.79 32.30
C LEU A 318 28.72 -5.63 32.11
N SER A 319 28.62 -4.72 33.05
CA SER A 319 27.95 -3.45 32.79
C SER A 319 28.88 -2.58 31.97
N THR A 320 28.39 -2.07 30.86
CA THR A 320 29.12 -1.09 30.03
C THR A 320 28.60 0.29 30.39
N LYS A 321 29.46 1.16 30.88
CA LYS A 321 29.21 2.60 31.07
C LYS A 321 29.80 3.34 29.88
N ASP A 322 29.11 4.39 29.43
CA ASP A 322 29.68 5.28 28.43
C ASP A 322 31.01 5.82 28.92
N HIS A 323 32.00 5.86 28.04
CA HIS A 323 33.32 6.34 28.39
C HIS A 323 33.26 7.79 28.86
N GLU A 324 33.86 8.06 30.03
CA GLU A 324 34.07 9.40 30.57
C GLU A 324 35.58 9.66 30.62
N LEU A 325 35.99 10.84 30.22
CA LEU A 325 37.39 11.22 30.21
C LEU A 325 37.97 11.19 31.65
N SER A 326 39.03 10.43 31.86
CA SER A 326 39.78 10.48 33.09
C SER A 326 40.60 11.79 33.16
N GLN A 327 41.00 12.22 34.35
CA GLN A 327 41.79 13.42 34.52
C GLN A 327 43.12 13.36 33.74
N ALA A 328 43.77 12.20 33.65
CA ALA A 328 44.98 12.00 32.89
C ALA A 328 44.78 12.15 31.37
N GLU A 329 43.64 11.67 30.83
CA GLU A 329 43.31 11.85 29.43
C GLU A 329 42.96 13.31 29.13
N LEU A 330 42.24 13.98 30.01
CA LEU A 330 41.90 15.40 29.90
C LEU A 330 43.16 16.25 29.88
N ASP A 331 44.11 16.03 30.81
CA ASP A 331 45.40 16.74 30.87
C ASP A 331 46.21 16.51 29.61
N GLY A 332 46.19 15.28 29.07
CA GLY A 332 46.84 14.92 27.81
C GLY A 332 46.26 15.67 26.61
N LEU A 333 44.95 15.79 26.54
CA LEU A 333 44.25 16.52 25.47
C LEU A 333 44.44 18.03 25.56
N LEU A 334 44.48 18.59 26.78
CA LEU A 334 44.74 20.02 26.99
C LEU A 334 46.11 20.47 26.53
N ALA A 335 47.11 19.57 26.51
CA ALA A 335 48.43 19.84 26.01
C ALA A 335 48.50 19.96 24.47
N LEU A 336 47.46 19.60 23.75
CA LEU A 336 47.42 19.55 22.28
C LEU A 336 46.75 20.80 21.69
N PRO A 337 47.26 21.32 20.54
CA PRO A 337 46.61 22.40 19.82
C PRO A 337 45.41 21.87 19.01
N GLU A 338 44.42 22.72 18.72
CA GLU A 338 43.37 22.43 17.73
C GLU A 338 43.98 22.46 16.31
N PRO A 339 43.51 21.62 15.34
CA PRO A 339 42.40 20.66 15.48
C PRO A 339 42.78 19.27 16.04
N LYS A 340 44.07 19.05 16.40
CA LYS A 340 44.56 17.76 16.85
C LYS A 340 43.86 17.29 18.14
N ARG A 341 43.61 18.20 19.08
CA ARG A 341 42.88 17.92 20.31
C ARG A 341 41.49 17.37 20.03
N CYS A 342 40.78 17.94 19.07
CA CYS A 342 39.47 17.46 18.66
C CYS A 342 39.53 16.03 18.05
N PHE A 343 40.51 15.72 17.22
CA PHE A 343 40.68 14.38 16.66
C PHE A 343 41.01 13.33 17.72
N ASP A 344 41.93 13.66 18.64
CA ASP A 344 42.32 12.74 19.73
C ASP A 344 41.12 12.55 20.70
N TRP A 345 40.35 13.61 20.99
CA TRP A 345 39.12 13.53 21.76
C TRP A 345 38.10 12.60 21.09
N LEU A 346 37.87 12.75 19.77
CA LEU A 346 36.97 11.89 19.02
C LEU A 346 37.39 10.41 19.08
N THR A 347 38.72 10.15 19.02
CA THR A 347 39.25 8.78 19.14
C THR A 347 39.01 8.16 20.50
N LEU A 348 39.05 8.95 21.57
CA LEU A 348 38.83 8.48 22.93
C LEU A 348 37.33 8.24 23.19
N MET A 349 36.48 9.14 22.71
CA MET A 349 35.04 9.15 23.06
C MET A 349 34.18 8.27 22.13
N PHE A 350 34.61 8.02 20.87
CA PHE A 350 33.81 7.34 19.88
C PHE A 350 34.56 6.21 19.19
N ILE A 351 33.80 5.23 18.71
CA ILE A 351 34.29 4.11 17.90
C ILE A 351 33.49 4.01 16.60
N LYS A 352 34.14 3.57 15.53
CA LYS A 352 33.44 3.23 14.28
C LYS A 352 32.71 1.90 14.47
N ARG A 353 31.38 1.92 14.32
CA ARG A 353 30.52 0.74 14.42
C ARG A 353 29.46 0.78 13.35
N PRO A 354 29.42 -0.19 12.41
CA PRO A 354 28.36 -0.25 11.39
C PRO A 354 26.98 -0.28 12.04
N GLY A 355 26.10 0.63 11.58
CA GLY A 355 24.74 0.77 12.13
C GLY A 355 24.64 1.57 13.43
N GLY A 356 25.76 2.11 13.96
CA GLY A 356 25.72 3.08 15.07
C GLY A 356 25.26 4.46 14.58
N GLU A 357 24.58 5.21 15.44
CA GLU A 357 24.07 6.55 15.13
C GLU A 357 24.31 7.49 16.30
N VAL A 358 24.83 8.68 16.01
CA VAL A 358 24.99 9.75 16.99
C VAL A 358 24.41 11.04 16.42
N THR A 359 23.58 11.75 17.19
CA THR A 359 23.05 13.02 16.72
C THR A 359 24.14 14.10 16.73
N GLN A 360 24.08 15.03 15.79
CA GLN A 360 25.03 16.16 15.75
C GLN A 360 24.95 17.01 17.03
N ILE A 361 23.75 17.08 17.62
CA ILE A 361 23.51 17.82 18.86
C ILE A 361 24.20 17.14 20.05
N ASP A 362 24.07 15.80 20.15
CA ASP A 362 24.71 15.05 21.22
C ASP A 362 26.23 15.10 21.11
N LEU A 363 26.76 14.96 19.90
CA LEU A 363 28.20 15.09 19.64
C LEU A 363 28.73 16.46 20.08
N TRP A 364 28.02 17.52 19.72
CA TRP A 364 28.40 18.87 20.10
C TRP A 364 28.28 19.13 21.60
N ASN A 365 27.22 18.67 22.24
CA ASN A 365 27.02 18.82 23.68
C ASN A 365 28.13 18.11 24.46
N LEU A 366 28.47 16.88 24.09
CA LEU A 366 29.56 16.13 24.70
C LEU A 366 30.91 16.81 24.55
N TYR A 367 31.18 17.39 23.35
CA TYR A 367 32.40 18.17 23.12
C TYR A 367 32.43 19.38 24.03
N ARG A 368 31.36 20.15 24.10
CA ARG A 368 31.24 21.33 24.95
C ARG A 368 31.41 20.98 26.44
N GLU A 369 30.69 19.99 26.92
CA GLU A 369 30.76 19.52 28.31
C GLU A 369 32.18 19.07 28.70
N SER A 370 32.93 18.45 27.78
CA SER A 370 34.31 18.03 28.04
C SER A 370 35.27 19.22 28.33
N TRP A 371 34.95 20.42 27.82
CA TRP A 371 35.80 21.61 27.94
C TRP A 371 35.21 22.73 28.80
N GLU A 372 33.99 22.58 29.32
CA GLU A 372 33.25 23.61 30.07
C GLU A 372 34.08 24.15 31.27
N ALA A 373 34.77 23.26 31.98
CA ALA A 373 35.63 23.66 33.10
C ALA A 373 36.88 24.47 32.71
N HIS A 374 37.20 24.53 31.41
CA HIS A 374 38.42 25.13 30.87
C HIS A 374 38.15 26.21 29.82
N GLU A 375 36.90 26.68 29.72
CA GLU A 375 36.40 27.60 28.66
C GLU A 375 37.18 28.94 28.56
N GLY A 376 37.85 29.38 29.62
CA GLY A 376 38.64 30.62 29.59
C GLY A 376 40.09 30.47 29.13
N SER A 377 40.61 29.25 29.05
CA SER A 377 42.06 29.01 28.83
C SER A 377 42.37 28.43 27.46
N TYR A 378 41.41 27.84 26.77
CA TYR A 378 41.60 27.15 25.50
C TYR A 378 40.46 27.47 24.50
N PRO A 379 40.81 27.80 23.22
CA PRO A 379 39.77 28.06 22.21
C PRO A 379 39.08 26.75 21.85
N MET A 380 37.73 26.76 21.89
CA MET A 380 36.88 25.67 21.42
C MET A 380 36.59 25.81 19.92
N LEU A 381 36.54 24.67 19.20
CA LEU A 381 36.10 24.68 17.81
C LEU A 381 34.57 24.91 17.73
N PRO A 382 34.08 25.61 16.70
CA PRO A 382 32.65 25.72 16.46
C PRO A 382 32.05 24.34 16.11
N ALA A 383 30.72 24.18 16.36
CA ALA A 383 30.02 22.92 16.14
C ALA A 383 30.19 22.36 14.72
N SER A 384 30.22 23.23 13.71
CA SER A 384 30.45 22.86 12.30
C SER A 384 31.79 22.15 12.08
N ASP A 385 32.83 22.61 12.77
CA ASP A 385 34.19 22.05 12.60
C ASP A 385 34.32 20.73 13.36
N VAL A 386 33.74 20.60 14.54
CA VAL A 386 33.67 19.33 15.29
C VAL A 386 32.94 18.24 14.50
N ILE A 387 31.78 18.58 13.91
CA ILE A 387 31.00 17.66 13.07
C ILE A 387 31.79 17.26 11.82
N LYS A 388 32.44 18.22 11.15
CA LYS A 388 33.28 17.99 9.99
C LYS A 388 34.47 17.09 10.34
N ASN A 389 35.14 17.34 11.46
CA ASN A 389 36.26 16.52 11.93
C ASN A 389 35.82 15.08 12.22
N ALA A 390 34.63 14.89 12.85
CA ALA A 390 34.08 13.57 13.11
C ALA A 390 33.78 12.83 11.81
N THR A 391 33.10 13.45 10.85
CA THR A 391 32.80 12.82 9.55
C THR A 391 34.06 12.48 8.77
N THR A 392 35.06 13.35 8.81
CA THR A 392 36.34 13.13 8.13
C THR A 392 37.12 11.97 8.76
N MET A 393 37.19 11.95 10.09
CA MET A 393 37.97 10.96 10.82
C MET A 393 37.41 9.54 10.68
N PHE A 394 36.10 9.39 10.85
CA PHE A 394 35.46 8.07 10.77
C PHE A 394 35.10 7.67 9.33
N GLY A 395 35.27 8.57 8.34
CA GLY A 395 34.90 8.33 6.94
C GLY A 395 33.40 8.07 6.80
N THR A 396 32.56 8.82 7.54
CA THR A 396 31.10 8.65 7.64
C THR A 396 30.38 9.83 7.02
N GLN A 397 29.07 9.66 6.77
CA GLN A 397 28.25 10.71 6.20
C GLN A 397 27.26 11.24 7.23
N SER A 398 26.99 12.54 7.13
CA SER A 398 25.90 13.17 7.88
C SER A 398 24.60 13.07 7.08
N LEU A 399 23.54 12.55 7.69
CA LEU A 399 22.24 12.39 7.09
C LEU A 399 21.19 13.20 7.84
N VAL A 400 20.18 13.63 7.09
CA VAL A 400 18.98 14.27 7.61
C VAL A 400 17.87 13.24 7.60
N LEU A 401 17.39 12.86 8.77
CA LEU A 401 16.21 11.99 8.90
C LEU A 401 14.91 12.79 8.74
N PRO A 402 13.79 12.13 8.36
CA PRO A 402 12.47 12.75 8.37
C PRO A 402 12.13 13.29 9.78
N GLY A 403 12.08 14.61 9.92
CA GLY A 403 12.07 15.36 11.17
C GLY A 403 13.38 16.14 11.34
N PRO A 404 13.49 17.17 12.22
CA PRO A 404 14.67 18.02 12.33
C PRO A 404 15.84 17.33 13.08
N LYS A 405 16.12 16.07 12.76
CA LYS A 405 17.22 15.31 13.38
C LYS A 405 18.34 15.10 12.36
N PHE A 406 19.51 15.67 12.69
CA PHE A 406 20.76 15.48 11.96
C PHE A 406 21.59 14.43 12.68
N ILE A 407 21.89 13.32 12.00
CA ILE A 407 22.69 12.21 12.54
C ILE A 407 23.98 12.02 11.77
N ILE A 408 24.98 11.44 12.45
CA ILE A 408 26.20 10.90 11.86
C ILE A 408 26.12 9.39 11.99
N GLN A 409 26.18 8.68 10.86
CA GLN A 409 26.07 7.22 10.82
C GLN A 409 27.39 6.52 11.10
N ASP A 410 27.30 5.23 11.42
CA ASP A 410 28.42 4.30 11.62
C ASP A 410 29.41 4.73 12.71
N ILE A 411 28.94 5.49 13.70
CA ILE A 411 29.70 5.81 14.92
C ILE A 411 28.85 5.54 16.16
N GLU A 412 29.48 5.08 17.22
CA GLU A 412 28.88 4.89 18.53
C GLU A 412 29.79 5.43 19.61
N ARG A 413 29.19 5.90 20.73
CA ARG A 413 29.97 6.30 21.89
C ARG A 413 30.72 5.09 22.47
N ARG A 414 32.01 5.29 22.78
CA ARG A 414 32.84 4.25 23.40
C ARG A 414 32.27 3.88 24.76
N LYS A 415 32.23 2.59 25.06
CA LYS A 415 31.74 2.05 26.31
C LYS A 415 32.88 1.36 27.04
N ASP A 416 33.07 1.74 28.27
CA ASP A 416 34.03 1.07 29.14
C ASP A 416 33.36 -0.11 29.82
N THR A 417 34.06 -1.25 29.84
CA THR A 417 33.65 -2.42 30.59
C THR A 417 33.97 -2.16 32.05
N VAL A 418 32.96 -1.80 32.81
CA VAL A 418 33.10 -1.81 34.28
C VAL A 418 32.92 -3.25 34.71
N LEU A 419 33.92 -3.82 35.37
CA LEU A 419 33.76 -5.09 36.04
C LEU A 419 32.61 -4.93 37.01
N ALA A 420 31.52 -5.65 36.71
CA ALA A 420 30.26 -5.50 37.40
C ALA A 420 30.39 -5.77 38.90
N ASP A 421 29.59 -5.05 39.57
CA ASP A 421 29.33 -4.97 40.96
C ASP A 421 29.59 -6.25 41.74
N LYS A 422 30.46 -6.09 42.72
CA LYS A 422 30.78 -7.11 43.66
C LYS A 422 29.51 -7.52 44.43
N LEU A 423 29.23 -8.80 44.47
CA LEU A 423 28.14 -9.37 45.22
C LEU A 423 28.40 -9.25 46.71
N LYS A 424 27.48 -8.66 47.48
CA LYS A 424 27.60 -8.53 48.94
C LYS A 424 26.75 -9.59 49.62
N CYS A 425 27.36 -10.35 50.52
CA CYS A 425 26.64 -11.30 51.36
C CYS A 425 25.65 -10.56 52.28
N GLN A 426 24.38 -10.94 52.22
CA GLN A 426 23.30 -10.35 53.03
C GLN A 426 22.87 -11.27 54.18
N TRP A 427 23.70 -12.24 54.57
CA TRP A 427 23.45 -13.16 55.71
C TRP A 427 23.46 -12.41 57.03
N ASP A 428 22.67 -12.87 57.95
CA ASP A 428 22.46 -12.27 59.29
C ASP A 428 22.15 -10.76 59.21
N ARG A 429 21.16 -10.40 58.38
CA ARG A 429 20.74 -9.02 58.18
C ARG A 429 21.88 -8.09 57.75
N SER A 430 22.71 -8.57 56.84
CA SER A 430 23.90 -7.86 56.33
C SER A 430 25.01 -7.63 57.36
N LYS A 431 25.06 -8.36 58.45
CA LYS A 431 26.15 -8.30 59.44
C LYS A 431 27.40 -9.06 59.00
N CYS A 432 27.32 -9.86 57.91
CA CYS A 432 28.51 -10.52 57.39
C CYS A 432 29.54 -9.48 56.96
N THR A 433 30.77 -9.61 57.49
CA THR A 433 31.89 -8.69 57.23
C THR A 433 32.76 -9.12 56.05
N ALA A 434 32.36 -10.15 55.32
CA ALA A 434 33.10 -10.59 54.13
C ALA A 434 33.22 -9.47 53.10
N PRO A 435 34.38 -9.34 52.43
CA PRO A 435 34.54 -8.36 51.34
C PRO A 435 33.58 -8.69 50.19
N PRO A 436 33.20 -7.72 49.37
CA PRO A 436 32.37 -7.96 48.21
C PRO A 436 33.00 -9.00 47.27
N LEU A 437 32.23 -10.00 46.87
CA LEU A 437 32.67 -11.15 46.08
C LEU A 437 32.48 -10.85 44.57
N SER A 438 33.36 -11.41 43.77
CA SER A 438 33.40 -11.07 42.34
C SER A 438 32.47 -11.90 41.46
N THR A 439 32.08 -13.09 41.96
CA THR A 439 31.27 -14.04 41.20
C THR A 439 30.13 -14.63 42.06
N ALA A 440 29.05 -15.05 41.39
CA ALA A 440 27.96 -15.75 42.06
C ALA A 440 28.39 -17.11 42.65
N ALA A 441 29.42 -17.74 42.08
CA ALA A 441 29.98 -18.98 42.58
C ALA A 441 30.69 -18.76 43.92
N GLU A 442 31.52 -17.69 44.01
CA GLU A 442 32.18 -17.31 45.28
C GLU A 442 31.17 -16.95 46.36
N LEU A 443 30.08 -16.24 46.00
CA LEU A 443 28.99 -15.96 46.93
C LEU A 443 28.29 -17.24 47.37
N CYS A 444 28.08 -18.20 46.47
CA CYS A 444 27.47 -19.49 46.78
C CYS A 444 28.32 -20.26 47.78
N GLU A 445 29.63 -20.40 47.54
CA GLU A 445 30.55 -21.07 48.46
C GLU A 445 30.59 -20.37 49.83
N HIS A 446 30.64 -19.06 49.85
CA HIS A 446 30.64 -18.28 51.09
C HIS A 446 29.35 -18.44 51.90
N VAL A 447 28.18 -18.41 51.23
CA VAL A 447 26.88 -18.59 51.91
C VAL A 447 26.68 -20.03 52.37
N LEU A 448 27.21 -21.02 51.66
CA LEU A 448 27.23 -22.42 52.12
C LEU A 448 27.98 -22.58 53.40
N GLN A 449 29.09 -21.86 53.62
CA GLN A 449 29.82 -21.87 54.91
C GLN A 449 28.95 -21.32 56.05
N HIS A 450 28.12 -20.32 55.80
CA HIS A 450 27.16 -19.83 56.78
C HIS A 450 26.08 -20.87 57.08
N ILE A 451 25.58 -21.59 56.08
CA ILE A 451 24.56 -22.63 56.23
C ILE A 451 25.13 -23.80 57.04
N ASP A 452 26.35 -24.23 56.71
CA ASP A 452 27.00 -25.36 57.38
C ASP A 452 27.39 -25.05 58.87
N SER A 453 27.68 -23.78 59.17
CA SER A 453 27.95 -23.32 60.56
C SER A 453 26.66 -23.05 61.34
N HIS A 454 25.51 -23.03 60.69
CA HIS A 454 24.24 -22.82 61.38
C HIS A 454 23.63 -24.15 61.84
N ASN A 455 23.55 -24.37 63.18
CA ASN A 455 22.91 -25.56 63.71
C ASN A 455 21.41 -25.58 63.37
N VAL A 456 21.04 -26.36 62.37
CA VAL A 456 19.70 -26.49 61.88
C VAL A 456 18.98 -27.62 62.59
N GLY A 457 17.98 -27.31 63.44
CA GLY A 457 17.01 -28.28 63.96
C GLY A 457 16.07 -28.80 62.90
N ASP A 458 14.94 -29.37 63.21
CA ASP A 458 13.93 -29.82 62.25
C ASP A 458 13.34 -28.67 61.43
N GLU A 459 13.35 -27.44 61.94
CA GLU A 459 12.95 -26.18 61.27
C GLU A 459 14.08 -25.14 61.44
N ALA A 460 14.40 -24.42 60.39
CA ALA A 460 15.39 -23.34 60.34
C ALA A 460 14.79 -22.00 59.95
N THR A 461 15.32 -20.93 60.53
CA THR A 461 14.97 -19.56 60.16
C THR A 461 15.96 -19.01 59.10
N CYS A 462 15.48 -18.47 58.00
CA CYS A 462 16.36 -17.86 57.02
C CYS A 462 16.86 -16.49 57.52
N LEU A 463 18.18 -16.36 57.64
CA LEU A 463 18.82 -15.13 58.11
C LEU A 463 19.15 -14.14 56.99
N TRP A 464 18.68 -14.37 55.76
CA TRP A 464 18.86 -13.43 54.66
C TRP A 464 18.07 -12.14 54.92
N SER A 465 18.70 -10.99 54.72
CA SER A 465 18.16 -9.68 55.15
C SER A 465 16.77 -9.34 54.62
N THR A 466 16.43 -9.80 53.44
CA THR A 466 15.15 -9.51 52.78
C THR A 466 14.15 -10.66 52.83
N CYS A 467 14.47 -11.75 53.54
CA CYS A 467 13.59 -12.91 53.63
C CYS A 467 12.46 -12.71 54.65
N PRO A 468 11.17 -12.79 54.26
CA PRO A 468 10.04 -12.66 55.18
C PRO A 468 9.64 -13.97 55.87
N ARG A 469 10.31 -15.12 55.60
CA ARG A 469 9.92 -16.45 56.12
C ARG A 469 10.65 -16.81 57.40
N ASP A 470 9.87 -17.06 58.43
CA ASP A 470 10.41 -17.36 59.76
C ASP A 470 10.72 -18.85 59.99
N LYS A 471 10.07 -19.77 59.27
CA LYS A 471 10.24 -21.21 59.49
C LYS A 471 10.26 -22.01 58.20
N ILE A 472 11.33 -22.75 57.96
CA ILE A 472 11.56 -23.54 56.74
C ILE A 472 12.02 -24.93 57.17
N PRO A 473 11.45 -26.04 56.64
CA PRO A 473 11.94 -27.38 56.91
C PRO A 473 13.41 -27.53 56.51
N SER A 474 14.21 -28.14 57.39
CA SER A 474 15.65 -28.31 57.17
C SER A 474 16.04 -28.88 55.84
N LYS A 475 15.26 -29.83 55.31
CA LYS A 475 15.48 -30.45 54.00
C LYS A 475 15.40 -29.46 52.82
N ASN A 476 14.66 -28.36 52.98
CA ASN A 476 14.45 -27.35 51.93
C ASN A 476 15.26 -26.07 52.19
N PHE A 477 15.93 -25.96 53.33
CA PHE A 477 16.58 -24.74 53.80
C PHE A 477 17.68 -24.26 52.83
N ARG A 478 18.57 -25.18 52.43
CA ARG A 478 19.64 -24.87 51.46
C ARG A 478 19.11 -24.37 50.15
N ALA A 479 18.10 -25.05 49.56
CA ALA A 479 17.50 -24.64 48.29
C ALA A 479 16.84 -23.26 48.44
N HIS A 480 16.17 -23.00 49.56
CA HIS A 480 15.54 -21.71 49.83
C HIS A 480 16.57 -20.57 49.90
N VAL A 481 17.67 -20.74 50.63
CA VAL A 481 18.70 -19.70 50.77
C VAL A 481 19.31 -19.35 49.39
N LEU A 482 19.52 -20.34 48.53
CA LEU A 482 20.05 -20.13 47.19
C LEU A 482 19.12 -19.31 46.30
N THR A 483 17.80 -19.26 46.57
CA THR A 483 16.88 -18.42 45.82
C THR A 483 17.07 -16.93 46.05
N HIS A 484 17.80 -16.51 47.06
CA HIS A 484 18.06 -15.10 47.37
C HIS A 484 19.25 -14.50 46.61
N PHE A 485 20.03 -15.29 45.90
CA PHE A 485 21.26 -14.80 45.24
C PHE A 485 21.02 -13.71 44.20
N TRP A 486 19.90 -13.73 43.50
CA TRP A 486 19.54 -12.67 42.58
C TRP A 486 19.30 -11.31 43.29
N GLN A 487 18.96 -11.31 44.59
CA GLN A 487 18.80 -10.11 45.43
C GLN A 487 20.13 -9.56 45.97
N ALA A 488 21.20 -10.33 45.86
CA ALA A 488 22.53 -9.90 46.24
C ALA A 488 23.17 -8.92 45.24
N HIS A 489 22.59 -8.79 44.09
CA HIS A 489 22.98 -7.77 43.10
C HIS A 489 22.63 -6.38 43.62
N ILE A 490 23.61 -5.50 43.70
CA ILE A 490 23.37 -4.06 43.77
C ILE A 490 22.73 -3.65 42.44
N PRO A 491 21.52 -3.10 42.44
CA PRO A 491 20.88 -2.74 41.18
C PRO A 491 21.68 -1.63 40.49
N THR A 492 22.40 -2.01 39.45
CA THR A 492 22.88 -1.06 38.43
C THR A 492 21.74 -0.75 37.47
N GLU A 493 21.60 0.49 37.08
CA GLU A 493 20.63 0.90 36.07
C GLU A 493 20.83 0.03 34.80
N ARG A 494 19.82 -0.77 34.48
CA ARG A 494 19.84 -1.66 33.32
C ARG A 494 19.75 -0.84 32.04
N ASN A 495 20.74 -0.97 31.20
CA ASN A 495 20.69 -0.42 29.87
C ASN A 495 19.70 -1.26 29.03
N PRO A 496 18.61 -0.67 28.46
CA PRO A 496 17.54 -1.42 27.77
C PRO A 496 17.98 -2.19 26.53
N SER A 497 19.22 -2.02 26.09
CA SER A 497 19.80 -2.76 24.94
C SER A 497 20.48 -4.08 25.29
N GLN A 498 20.53 -4.48 26.55
CA GLN A 498 21.07 -5.79 26.93
C GLN A 498 19.92 -6.81 26.99
N SER A 499 19.91 -7.76 26.05
CA SER A 499 19.07 -8.95 26.13
C SER A 499 19.56 -9.85 27.27
N ASP A 500 18.85 -9.85 28.36
CA ASP A 500 19.07 -10.80 29.44
C ASP A 500 18.67 -12.20 28.97
N THR A 501 19.65 -13.02 28.65
CA THR A 501 19.41 -14.41 28.25
C THR A 501 19.53 -15.33 29.43
N ILE A 502 18.42 -15.88 29.92
CA ILE A 502 18.40 -16.87 31.02
C ILE A 502 18.22 -18.26 30.42
N THR A 503 19.21 -19.15 30.56
CA THR A 503 19.04 -20.55 30.19
C THR A 503 18.33 -21.28 31.33
N ILE A 504 17.03 -21.52 31.18
CA ILE A 504 16.32 -22.42 32.07
C ILE A 504 16.50 -23.82 31.50
N SER A 505 17.42 -24.57 32.06
CA SER A 505 17.54 -26.01 31.78
C SER A 505 16.44 -26.75 32.53
N PRO A 506 15.55 -27.50 31.88
CA PRO A 506 14.57 -28.33 32.59
C PRO A 506 15.18 -29.58 33.23
N ALA A 507 16.48 -29.69 33.28
CA ALA A 507 17.17 -30.87 33.73
C ALA A 507 17.43 -30.85 35.25
N THR A 508 16.75 -31.73 35.89
CA THR A 508 17.11 -32.42 37.15
C THR A 508 17.75 -31.58 38.26
N ASN A 509 16.98 -31.37 39.28
CA ASN A 509 17.29 -30.66 40.54
C ASN A 509 18.40 -31.32 41.41
N HIS A 510 19.40 -31.97 40.84
CA HIS A 510 20.52 -32.49 41.59
C HIS A 510 21.84 -32.15 40.89
N PRO A 511 22.75 -31.44 41.55
CA PRO A 511 24.12 -31.36 41.08
C PRO A 511 24.72 -32.76 41.14
N ASP A 512 25.01 -33.34 39.98
CA ASP A 512 25.70 -34.61 39.86
C ASP A 512 27.14 -34.42 40.39
N PRO A 513 27.59 -35.13 41.40
CA PRO A 513 28.92 -34.96 41.96
C PRO A 513 30.06 -35.37 41.03
N ASN A 514 29.75 -35.85 39.83
CA ASN A 514 30.73 -36.22 38.82
C ASN A 514 30.35 -35.66 37.45
N PRO A 515 30.86 -34.50 37.04
CA PRO A 515 30.59 -33.94 35.74
C PRO A 515 31.37 -34.68 34.66
N THR A 516 30.98 -35.90 34.34
CA THR A 516 31.35 -36.49 33.06
C THR A 516 30.64 -35.64 32.02
N LYS A 517 31.43 -35.08 31.10
CA LYS A 517 31.04 -34.25 29.96
C LYS A 517 29.88 -34.86 29.12
N ARG A 518 28.67 -34.82 29.64
CA ARG A 518 27.48 -35.07 28.87
C ARG A 518 27.04 -33.75 28.30
N ASN A 519 27.11 -33.61 27.00
CA ASN A 519 26.47 -32.48 26.32
C ASN A 519 25.00 -32.41 26.79
N PRO A 520 24.53 -31.23 27.21
CA PRO A 520 23.12 -31.09 27.59
C PRO A 520 22.25 -31.59 26.41
N PRO A 521 21.12 -32.28 26.70
CA PRO A 521 20.22 -32.72 25.66
C PRO A 521 19.80 -31.50 24.81
N LEU A 522 19.82 -31.70 23.49
CA LEU A 522 19.36 -30.67 22.59
C LEU A 522 17.96 -30.21 22.98
N PRO A 523 17.74 -28.91 23.04
CA PRO A 523 16.43 -28.35 23.38
C PRO A 523 15.36 -28.87 22.42
N ARG A 524 14.21 -29.24 23.00
CA ARG A 524 13.04 -29.54 22.16
C ARG A 524 12.57 -28.24 21.55
N ARG A 525 12.66 -28.13 20.22
CA ARG A 525 12.11 -26.99 19.49
C ARG A 525 10.61 -27.19 19.31
N THR A 526 9.83 -26.21 19.72
CA THR A 526 8.40 -26.12 19.42
C THR A 526 8.21 -25.05 18.36
N VAL A 527 7.83 -25.50 17.17
CA VAL A 527 7.61 -24.60 16.02
C VAL A 527 6.12 -24.55 15.76
N ILE A 528 5.55 -23.36 15.72
CA ILE A 528 4.19 -23.10 15.25
C ILE A 528 4.27 -22.66 13.80
N ASN A 529 3.59 -23.42 12.93
CA ASN A 529 3.42 -23.08 11.53
C ASN A 529 2.05 -22.43 11.33
N PHE A 530 2.02 -21.25 10.74
CA PHE A 530 0.78 -20.58 10.35
C PHE A 530 0.94 -19.91 8.99
N GLN A 531 -0.18 -19.68 8.32
CA GLN A 531 -0.21 -18.98 7.05
C GLN A 531 -0.39 -17.48 7.30
N ARG A 532 0.44 -16.67 6.63
CA ARG A 532 0.35 -15.21 6.67
C ARG A 532 0.25 -14.66 5.25
N THR A 533 -0.64 -13.69 5.06
CA THR A 533 -0.76 -12.97 3.79
C THR A 533 0.45 -12.05 3.58
N ILE A 534 1.08 -12.15 2.41
CA ILE A 534 2.33 -11.42 2.12
C ILE A 534 2.03 -10.09 1.43
N ASN A 535 1.16 -10.11 0.43
CA ASN A 535 0.94 -8.98 -0.45
C ASN A 535 -0.26 -8.14 -0.01
N ASP A 536 -0.20 -6.85 -0.31
CA ASP A 536 -1.37 -5.98 -0.23
C ASP A 536 -2.42 -6.45 -1.24
N ALA A 537 -3.71 -6.22 -0.91
CA ALA A 537 -4.80 -6.61 -1.79
C ALA A 537 -4.65 -5.91 -3.16
N PRO A 538 -4.66 -6.66 -4.28
CA PRO A 538 -4.66 -6.06 -5.61
C PRO A 538 -5.93 -5.22 -5.84
N SER A 539 -5.91 -4.36 -6.86
CA SER A 539 -7.05 -3.50 -7.21
C SER A 539 -8.34 -4.27 -7.45
N THR A 540 -8.26 -5.45 -8.04
CA THR A 540 -9.38 -6.38 -8.25
C THR A 540 -9.99 -6.84 -6.94
N SER A 541 -9.19 -7.23 -5.97
CA SER A 541 -9.66 -7.63 -4.64
C SER A 541 -10.36 -6.48 -3.91
N LEU A 542 -9.86 -5.25 -4.04
CA LEU A 542 -10.51 -4.07 -3.47
C LEU A 542 -11.89 -3.84 -4.11
N LEU A 543 -12.00 -3.88 -5.45
CA LEU A 543 -13.26 -3.73 -6.15
C LEU A 543 -14.27 -4.82 -5.77
N VAL A 544 -13.80 -6.06 -5.66
CA VAL A 544 -14.62 -7.19 -5.21
C VAL A 544 -15.14 -6.95 -3.81
N LEU A 545 -14.27 -6.54 -2.88
CA LEU A 545 -14.64 -6.26 -1.49
C LEU A 545 -15.66 -5.12 -1.39
N LEU A 546 -15.50 -4.07 -2.20
CA LEU A 546 -16.46 -2.96 -2.28
C LEU A 546 -17.82 -3.42 -2.77
N CYS A 547 -17.89 -4.25 -3.83
CA CYS A 547 -19.15 -4.83 -4.30
C CYS A 547 -19.83 -5.67 -3.22
N ILE A 548 -19.07 -6.54 -2.51
CA ILE A 548 -19.60 -7.35 -1.40
C ILE A 548 -20.11 -6.44 -0.29
N ARG A 549 -19.35 -5.39 0.08
CA ARG A 549 -19.75 -4.47 1.15
C ARG A 549 -21.04 -3.70 0.82
N ILE A 550 -21.20 -3.22 -0.41
CA ILE A 550 -22.44 -2.56 -0.83
C ILE A 550 -23.62 -3.51 -0.70
N LEU A 551 -23.49 -4.75 -1.18
CA LEU A 551 -24.55 -5.76 -1.07
C LEU A 551 -24.83 -6.14 0.38
N PHE A 552 -23.80 -6.22 1.22
CA PHE A 552 -23.94 -6.44 2.65
C PHE A 552 -24.74 -5.31 3.30
N GLN A 553 -24.29 -4.06 3.16
CA GLN A 553 -24.97 -2.90 3.73
C GLN A 553 -26.41 -2.80 3.25
N THR A 554 -26.67 -3.04 1.96
CA THR A 554 -28.03 -3.04 1.42
C THR A 554 -28.89 -4.18 1.99
N SER A 555 -28.31 -5.35 2.27
CA SER A 555 -29.03 -6.51 2.84
C SER A 555 -29.39 -6.35 4.31
N PHE A 556 -28.53 -5.64 5.07
CA PHE A 556 -28.68 -5.43 6.51
C PHE A 556 -29.19 -4.03 6.87
N ALA A 557 -29.47 -3.17 5.86
CA ALA A 557 -30.15 -1.91 6.10
C ALA A 557 -31.54 -2.20 6.68
N SER A 558 -31.74 -1.89 7.98
CA SER A 558 -33.08 -1.94 8.56
C SER A 558 -33.89 -0.73 8.07
N VAL A 559 -35.19 -0.92 7.87
CA VAL A 559 -36.11 0.17 7.50
C VAL A 559 -36.14 1.30 8.55
N GLU A 560 -35.64 1.01 9.77
CA GLU A 560 -35.63 1.94 10.92
C GLU A 560 -34.29 2.60 11.19
N ALA A 561 -33.20 2.14 10.57
CA ALA A 561 -31.89 2.71 10.72
C ALA A 561 -31.31 3.01 9.35
N ALA A 562 -31.64 4.18 8.81
CA ALA A 562 -30.81 4.75 7.76
C ALA A 562 -29.37 4.91 8.31
N PRO A 563 -28.36 4.28 7.74
CA PRO A 563 -27.01 4.43 8.24
C PRO A 563 -26.64 5.91 8.11
N LYS A 564 -26.41 6.58 9.24
CA LYS A 564 -25.75 7.88 9.24
C LYS A 564 -24.37 7.65 8.64
N VAL A 565 -24.19 8.12 7.42
CA VAL A 565 -22.90 8.06 6.74
C VAL A 565 -21.97 9.00 7.48
N ASP A 566 -20.95 8.44 8.10
CA ASP A 566 -19.84 9.21 8.64
C ASP A 566 -19.07 9.79 7.44
N ALA A 567 -19.25 11.09 7.21
CA ALA A 567 -18.68 11.83 6.08
C ALA A 567 -17.15 11.95 6.14
N ASP A 568 -16.52 11.54 7.24
CA ASP A 568 -15.10 11.75 7.52
C ASP A 568 -14.20 10.57 7.12
N HIS A 569 -14.74 9.44 6.67
CA HIS A 569 -13.94 8.28 6.27
C HIS A 569 -14.01 7.99 4.78
N PHE A 570 -12.94 8.34 4.07
CA PHE A 570 -12.56 7.86 2.74
C PHE A 570 -13.47 8.21 1.56
N GLY A 571 -13.61 9.47 1.17
CA GLY A 571 -13.85 9.89 -0.23
C GLY A 571 -14.88 9.11 -1.08
N PHE A 572 -15.75 8.30 -0.48
CA PHE A 572 -16.83 7.61 -1.14
C PHE A 572 -17.96 8.60 -1.40
N PRO A 573 -18.60 8.56 -2.59
CA PRO A 573 -19.79 9.36 -2.82
C PRO A 573 -20.82 8.96 -1.77
N GLY A 574 -21.17 9.92 -0.90
CA GLY A 574 -22.17 9.70 0.14
C GLY A 574 -23.49 9.25 -0.48
N VAL A 575 -24.19 8.37 0.20
CA VAL A 575 -25.60 8.10 -0.07
C VAL A 575 -26.31 9.42 0.17
N THR A 576 -26.84 10.03 -0.88
CA THR A 576 -27.67 11.22 -0.75
C THR A 576 -28.93 10.84 0.03
N GLU A 577 -29.17 11.48 1.17
CA GLU A 577 -30.48 11.44 1.82
C GLU A 577 -31.49 12.01 0.82
N GLU A 578 -32.43 11.16 0.40
CA GLU A 578 -33.63 11.64 -0.27
C GLU A 578 -34.43 12.37 0.81
N THR A 579 -34.48 13.70 0.71
CA THR A 579 -35.44 14.51 1.46
C THR A 579 -36.84 14.07 1.03
N GLU A 580 -37.61 13.63 2.01
CA GLU A 580 -39.06 13.40 1.86
C GLU A 580 -39.70 14.74 1.54
N ASP A 581 -39.94 15.03 0.27
CA ASP A 581 -40.88 16.05 -0.17
C ASP A 581 -42.04 15.38 -0.95
N ASP A 582 -43.11 15.26 -0.22
CA ASP A 582 -44.55 15.38 -0.54
C ASP A 582 -45.19 14.58 -1.69
N ASP A 583 -46.08 13.70 -1.20
CA ASP A 583 -47.46 13.45 -1.67
C ASP A 583 -47.73 13.48 -3.20
N GLU A 584 -47.71 12.29 -3.80
CA GLU A 584 -48.77 11.79 -4.67
C GLU A 584 -48.43 10.36 -5.18
N GLY A 585 -48.81 9.30 -4.45
CA GLY A 585 -48.52 7.96 -4.94
C GLY A 585 -48.91 6.77 -4.05
N GLN A 586 -49.89 6.91 -3.18
CA GLN A 586 -50.28 5.90 -2.15
C GLN A 586 -50.74 4.51 -2.65
N LEU A 587 -50.73 4.19 -3.92
CA LEU A 587 -51.15 2.89 -4.46
C LEU A 587 -50.06 1.99 -5.04
N LEU A 588 -48.78 2.46 -5.11
CA LEU A 588 -47.63 1.65 -5.56
C LEU A 588 -46.69 1.27 -4.41
N GLU A 589 -46.83 1.85 -3.22
CA GLU A 589 -45.89 1.68 -2.09
C GLU A 589 -45.92 0.27 -1.48
N GLY A 590 -47.04 -0.43 -1.45
CA GLY A 590 -47.16 -1.78 -0.86
C GLY A 590 -46.20 -2.80 -1.50
N ASN A 591 -46.12 -2.82 -2.81
CA ASN A 591 -45.26 -3.77 -3.56
C ASN A 591 -43.77 -3.43 -3.49
N VAL A 592 -43.40 -2.15 -3.39
CA VAL A 592 -42.01 -1.73 -3.32
C VAL A 592 -41.40 -2.10 -1.96
N VAL A 593 -42.13 -1.81 -0.87
CA VAL A 593 -41.69 -2.14 0.50
C VAL A 593 -41.60 -3.67 0.71
N GLU A 594 -42.49 -4.44 0.12
CA GLU A 594 -42.46 -5.91 0.23
C GLU A 594 -41.28 -6.52 -0.55
N ASN A 595 -40.99 -5.99 -1.74
CA ASN A 595 -39.84 -6.39 -2.53
C ASN A 595 -38.51 -6.02 -1.85
N GLU A 596 -38.39 -4.86 -1.22
CA GLU A 596 -37.20 -4.46 -0.46
C GLU A 596 -36.97 -5.39 0.75
N LYS A 597 -38.00 -5.73 1.49
CA LYS A 597 -37.92 -6.70 2.60
C LYS A 597 -37.49 -8.08 2.12
N GLU A 598 -38.00 -8.54 1.00
CA GLU A 598 -37.65 -9.84 0.41
C GLU A 598 -36.19 -9.82 -0.11
N GLY A 599 -35.76 -8.76 -0.77
CA GLY A 599 -34.37 -8.57 -1.20
C GLY A 599 -33.42 -8.62 0.00
N GLY A 600 -33.72 -7.91 1.07
CA GLY A 600 -32.94 -7.93 2.31
C GLY A 600 -32.85 -9.33 2.93
N ARG A 601 -33.96 -10.05 3.06
CA ARG A 601 -33.96 -11.44 3.58
C ARG A 601 -33.09 -12.36 2.72
N ARG A 602 -33.21 -12.26 1.40
CA ARG A 602 -32.44 -13.07 0.46
C ARG A 602 -30.95 -12.78 0.57
N GLY A 603 -30.59 -11.49 0.70
CA GLY A 603 -29.21 -11.07 0.92
C GLY A 603 -28.63 -11.65 2.21
N ARG A 604 -29.32 -11.47 3.36
CA ARG A 604 -28.89 -11.99 4.67
C ARG A 604 -28.69 -13.50 4.64
N ARG A 605 -29.65 -14.24 4.08
CA ARG A 605 -29.54 -15.70 3.91
C ARG A 605 -28.31 -16.08 3.11
N THR A 606 -28.03 -15.37 2.01
CA THR A 606 -26.85 -15.63 1.18
C THR A 606 -25.55 -15.36 1.93
N PHE A 607 -25.47 -14.28 2.72
CA PHE A 607 -24.29 -14.00 3.56
C PHE A 607 -24.09 -15.06 4.64
N ALA A 608 -25.16 -15.55 5.26
CA ALA A 608 -25.09 -16.68 6.22
C ALA A 608 -24.53 -17.95 5.55
N ASP A 609 -24.99 -18.28 4.35
CA ASP A 609 -24.48 -19.43 3.57
C ASP A 609 -23.00 -19.29 3.17
N LEU A 610 -22.52 -18.07 2.96
CA LEU A 610 -21.13 -17.77 2.55
C LEU A 610 -20.18 -17.53 3.72
N ARG A 611 -20.67 -17.55 4.96
CA ARG A 611 -19.88 -17.27 6.15
C ARG A 611 -18.56 -18.06 6.21
N LYS A 612 -18.60 -19.37 5.97
CA LYS A 612 -17.42 -20.24 6.00
C LYS A 612 -16.36 -19.84 4.96
N LEU A 613 -16.79 -19.31 3.82
CA LEU A 613 -15.87 -18.81 2.80
C LEU A 613 -15.29 -17.45 3.22
N LEU A 614 -16.09 -16.57 3.84
CA LEU A 614 -15.62 -15.30 4.36
C LEU A 614 -14.62 -15.48 5.51
N GLU A 615 -14.82 -16.47 6.38
CA GLU A 615 -13.87 -16.84 7.45
C GLU A 615 -12.50 -17.26 6.92
N ALA A 616 -12.44 -17.77 5.69
CA ALA A 616 -11.18 -18.15 5.03
C ALA A 616 -10.48 -16.96 4.32
N VAL A 617 -11.16 -15.80 4.18
CA VAL A 617 -10.57 -14.62 3.55
C VAL A 617 -9.63 -13.93 4.52
N GLN A 618 -8.40 -13.69 4.08
CA GLN A 618 -7.38 -12.96 4.84
C GLN A 618 -6.84 -11.81 3.99
N ILE A 619 -6.93 -10.60 4.50
CA ILE A 619 -6.40 -9.39 3.88
C ILE A 619 -5.38 -8.79 4.85
N LYS A 620 -4.24 -8.36 4.32
CA LYS A 620 -3.15 -7.79 5.12
C LYS A 620 -3.54 -6.45 5.78
N ASP A 621 -4.42 -5.68 5.14
CA ASP A 621 -4.93 -4.41 5.66
C ASP A 621 -5.96 -4.65 6.77
N ASP A 622 -5.68 -4.11 7.96
CA ASP A 622 -6.53 -4.32 9.14
C ASP A 622 -7.92 -3.67 9.01
N ALA A 623 -8.02 -2.54 8.31
CA ALA A 623 -9.30 -1.86 8.10
C ALA A 623 -10.19 -2.66 7.15
N LEU A 624 -9.64 -3.18 6.06
CA LEU A 624 -10.36 -4.03 5.12
C LEU A 624 -10.72 -5.38 5.76
N MET A 625 -9.83 -5.93 6.59
CA MET A 625 -10.13 -7.15 7.35
C MET A 625 -11.24 -6.91 8.39
N GLY A 626 -11.31 -5.70 8.95
CA GLY A 626 -12.42 -5.27 9.81
C GLY A 626 -13.77 -5.38 9.11
N TRP A 627 -13.88 -5.05 7.83
CA TRP A 627 -15.11 -5.22 7.05
C TRP A 627 -15.52 -6.69 6.91
N ILE A 628 -14.56 -7.57 6.66
CA ILE A 628 -14.83 -9.03 6.60
C ILE A 628 -15.34 -9.53 7.96
N THR A 629 -14.70 -9.11 9.03
CA THR A 629 -15.10 -9.48 10.41
C THR A 629 -16.52 -9.00 10.74
N GLU A 630 -16.87 -7.78 10.34
CA GLU A 630 -18.22 -7.23 10.48
C GLU A 630 -19.26 -8.11 9.75
N MET A 631 -18.97 -8.49 8.49
CA MET A 631 -19.86 -9.35 7.71
C MET A 631 -20.05 -10.75 8.31
N ILE A 632 -18.99 -11.32 8.90
CA ILE A 632 -19.04 -12.60 9.59
C ILE A 632 -19.90 -12.50 10.86
N ASN A 633 -19.72 -11.46 11.66
CA ASN A 633 -20.41 -11.26 12.93
C ASN A 633 -21.91 -10.97 12.75
N ALA A 634 -22.26 -10.13 11.78
CA ALA A 634 -23.66 -9.82 11.49
C ALA A 634 -24.49 -11.06 11.10
N GLY A 635 -23.86 -12.04 10.46
CA GLY A 635 -24.49 -13.34 10.16
C GLY A 635 -24.74 -14.23 11.39
N MET A 636 -24.19 -13.86 12.57
CA MET A 636 -24.39 -14.63 13.81
C MET A 636 -25.60 -14.17 14.62
N GLU A 637 -25.97 -12.89 14.53
CA GLU A 637 -26.99 -12.30 15.39
C GLU A 637 -28.45 -12.67 14.98
N GLU A 638 -28.66 -13.08 13.74
CA GLU A 638 -30.02 -13.34 13.21
C GLU A 638 -30.45 -14.81 13.16
N TYR A 639 -29.57 -15.78 13.51
CA TYR A 639 -29.96 -17.21 13.58
C TYR A 639 -29.45 -17.82 14.90
N PRO A 640 -30.32 -17.84 15.96
CA PRO A 640 -30.05 -18.62 17.16
C PRO A 640 -30.14 -20.14 16.88
#